data_9c6b5a0e140740c5a36cb6f93bbadd1c
#
_entry.id   9c6b5a0e140740c5a36cb6f93bbadd1c
#
_cell.length_a   1.000
_cell.length_b   1.000
_cell.length_c   1.000
_cell.angle_alpha   90.00
_cell.angle_beta   90.00
_cell.angle_gamma   90.00
#
_symmetry.space_group_name_H-M   'P 1'
#
loop_
_entity.id
_entity.type
_entity.pdbx_description
1 polymer ?
#
loop_
_entity_poly.entity_id
_entity_poly.type
_entity_poly.pdbx_seq_one_letter_code
_entity_poly.pdbx_strand_id
1 'polypeptide(L)'
;MTSLLLSAFIYLASAAVAVPLSKRLGLGSVLGYLIAGVLIGPVFGLVGQETESIQHVAEFGVVMMLFLVGLELEPHKLWQLRWQLLGLGGLQVVLTIAAITGIAMLMGLSWTVGVAAGCVLSMSSTAIVLQTLGEKNLLASQGGQASFSVLLFQDIAVIPMLALLPLLALPELAGQATEAAHHADAVNLLAGLPAYEKAGITFGVIALIVVGGHFLAGPIFRYIAAARLREIFTVVSLALVIGIAVLMSLIGLSPALGTFLAGVVLANSEYRHELESNIEPFKGLLLGLFFITVGAGVDFELLAHQGWKILGITLCVIVAKGLILLLLGKMFRLKRLDQKLFALALAQAGEFGFVLLSLVESNGVMPSHIAKQLLLTVALSMLFTPLLFIVYDKVMVPRAYARAKAGDAVRPDVIEQKHPVIIAGHGRFGRVINAMLTACGYKTTVIDHNAATVAGYKRFGVETYFGDASRQELLLIAGLAEARLLVVAIDNHEQAMKITEFARKTNPGIKIVARSYDAQQTYELYHAGADEIVRENFDSAVRCGKRALECLGMPKLKAEEVGNLYFHRNRHGMAMAAKAYDPSIGMFENKALIEIVRAEMAETERLIRQLLHDQAISWPKDMAETTTEHGDMNMQEPVEGG
;
A
#
# COMPACT_ATOMS: atom_id res chain seq x y z
N MET A 1 -27.72 -4.51 30.36
CA MET A 1 -26.39 -5.10 30.26
C MET A 1 -26.32 -6.19 29.20
N THR A 2 -27.19 -7.20 29.21
CA THR A 2 -27.17 -8.29 28.19
C THR A 2 -27.44 -7.82 26.78
N SER A 3 -28.30 -6.83 26.54
CA SER A 3 -28.52 -6.25 25.19
C SER A 3 -27.27 -5.57 24.65
N LEU A 4 -26.63 -4.72 25.42
CA LEU A 4 -25.42 -4.01 25.02
C LEU A 4 -24.24 -4.96 24.71
N LEU A 5 -24.07 -6.01 25.54
CA LEU A 5 -23.04 -7.03 25.27
C LEU A 5 -23.36 -7.85 24.01
N LEU A 6 -24.63 -8.13 23.76
CA LEU A 6 -25.06 -8.84 22.55
C LEU A 6 -24.83 -7.99 21.32
N SER A 7 -25.21 -6.70 21.34
CA SER A 7 -24.95 -5.78 20.25
C SER A 7 -23.44 -5.65 19.99
N ALA A 8 -22.62 -5.43 21.02
CA ALA A 8 -21.16 -5.38 20.88
C ALA A 8 -20.59 -6.68 20.27
N PHE A 9 -21.10 -7.85 20.69
CA PHE A 9 -20.69 -9.12 20.10
C PHE A 9 -21.07 -9.22 18.62
N ILE A 10 -22.29 -8.81 18.22
CA ILE A 10 -22.74 -8.82 16.83
C ILE A 10 -21.84 -7.92 15.98
N TYR A 11 -21.52 -6.70 16.43
CA TYR A 11 -20.62 -5.80 15.72
C TYR A 11 -19.21 -6.40 15.53
N LEU A 12 -18.62 -6.94 16.60
CA LEU A 12 -17.29 -7.53 16.54
C LEU A 12 -17.26 -8.81 15.70
N ALA A 13 -18.27 -9.67 15.83
CA ALA A 13 -18.35 -10.90 15.04
C ALA A 13 -18.54 -10.63 13.54
N SER A 14 -19.39 -9.66 13.20
CA SER A 14 -19.59 -9.25 11.80
C SER A 14 -18.30 -8.67 11.18
N ALA A 15 -17.58 -7.84 11.95
CA ALA A 15 -16.28 -7.32 11.53
C ALA A 15 -15.25 -8.43 11.31
N ALA A 16 -15.16 -9.37 12.26
CA ALA A 16 -14.20 -10.48 12.20
C ALA A 16 -14.40 -11.40 10.99
N VAL A 17 -15.63 -11.48 10.46
CA VAL A 17 -15.94 -12.28 9.26
C VAL A 17 -15.82 -11.44 7.99
N ALA A 18 -16.45 -10.26 7.95
CA ALA A 18 -16.57 -9.48 6.72
C ALA A 18 -15.26 -8.83 6.30
N VAL A 19 -14.43 -8.35 7.23
CA VAL A 19 -13.19 -7.64 6.90
C VAL A 19 -12.13 -8.56 6.26
N PRO A 20 -11.82 -9.75 6.79
CA PRO A 20 -10.89 -10.67 6.12
C PRO A 20 -11.40 -11.14 4.75
N LEU A 21 -12.72 -11.35 4.63
CA LEU A 21 -13.33 -11.73 3.36
C LEU A 21 -13.21 -10.61 2.32
N SER A 22 -13.54 -9.38 2.70
CA SER A 22 -13.40 -8.18 1.87
C SER A 22 -11.95 -7.98 1.42
N LYS A 23 -10.99 -8.16 2.34
CA LYS A 23 -9.56 -8.05 2.03
C LYS A 23 -9.10 -9.11 1.02
N ARG A 24 -9.57 -10.37 1.16
CA ARG A 24 -9.30 -11.45 0.18
C ARG A 24 -9.88 -11.16 -1.21
N LEU A 25 -11.01 -10.44 -1.27
CA LEU A 25 -11.63 -10.01 -2.53
C LEU A 25 -10.99 -8.72 -3.11
N GLY A 26 -9.97 -8.15 -2.46
CA GLY A 26 -9.31 -6.93 -2.91
C GLY A 26 -10.13 -5.65 -2.71
N LEU A 27 -11.16 -5.69 -1.84
CA LEU A 27 -12.07 -4.55 -1.59
C LEU A 27 -11.59 -3.62 -0.47
N GLY A 28 -10.57 -4.04 0.30
CA GLY A 28 -10.07 -3.27 1.45
C GLY A 28 -10.89 -3.44 2.73
N SER A 29 -10.34 -3.00 3.86
CA SER A 29 -10.96 -3.16 5.18
C SER A 29 -12.17 -2.26 5.39
N VAL A 30 -12.11 -0.99 4.94
CA VAL A 30 -13.18 0.00 5.11
C VAL A 30 -14.47 -0.50 4.46
N LEU A 31 -14.39 -1.02 3.24
CA LEU A 31 -15.55 -1.56 2.56
C LEU A 31 -16.07 -2.85 3.25
N GLY A 32 -15.17 -3.65 3.84
CA GLY A 32 -15.55 -4.80 4.67
C GLY A 32 -16.39 -4.40 5.87
N TYR A 33 -16.02 -3.34 6.58
CA TYR A 33 -16.80 -2.79 7.69
C TYR A 33 -18.18 -2.26 7.25
N LEU A 34 -18.23 -1.51 6.14
CA LEU A 34 -19.50 -1.01 5.59
C LEU A 34 -20.43 -2.16 5.21
N ILE A 35 -19.94 -3.18 4.51
CA ILE A 35 -20.72 -4.36 4.15
C ILE A 35 -21.19 -5.11 5.40
N ALA A 36 -20.34 -5.27 6.42
CA ALA A 36 -20.74 -5.85 7.71
C ALA A 36 -21.93 -5.10 8.30
N GLY A 37 -21.86 -3.77 8.34
CA GLY A 37 -22.93 -2.90 8.82
C GLY A 37 -24.23 -3.07 8.04
N VAL A 38 -24.16 -3.06 6.71
CA VAL A 38 -25.32 -3.30 5.83
C VAL A 38 -25.96 -4.65 6.10
N LEU A 39 -25.16 -5.69 6.33
CA LEU A 39 -25.68 -7.03 6.61
C LEU A 39 -26.38 -7.09 7.95
N ILE A 40 -25.76 -6.61 9.04
CA ILE A 40 -26.36 -6.71 10.39
C ILE A 40 -27.50 -5.71 10.64
N GLY A 41 -27.50 -4.57 9.95
CA GLY A 41 -28.56 -3.56 10.03
C GLY A 41 -29.72 -3.91 9.09
N PRO A 42 -29.80 -3.28 7.91
CA PRO A 42 -30.99 -3.35 7.07
C PRO A 42 -31.25 -4.72 6.44
N VAL A 43 -30.26 -5.62 6.28
CA VAL A 43 -30.47 -6.94 5.66
C VAL A 43 -31.03 -7.94 6.68
N PHE A 44 -30.36 -8.10 7.83
CA PHE A 44 -30.76 -9.09 8.84
C PHE A 44 -31.55 -8.51 10.01
N GLY A 45 -31.59 -7.18 10.16
CA GLY A 45 -32.32 -6.53 11.26
C GLY A 45 -31.83 -6.90 12.66
N LEU A 46 -30.54 -7.27 12.79
CA LEU A 46 -29.97 -7.71 14.06
C LEU A 46 -29.65 -6.54 15.00
N VAL A 47 -29.59 -5.31 14.46
CA VAL A 47 -29.25 -4.09 15.20
C VAL A 47 -30.31 -3.04 14.88
N GLY A 48 -30.82 -2.36 15.90
CA GLY A 48 -31.93 -1.41 15.78
C GLY A 48 -31.62 -0.04 16.40
N GLN A 49 -32.50 0.44 17.28
CA GLN A 49 -32.43 1.81 17.89
C GLN A 49 -31.16 2.10 18.70
N GLU A 50 -30.40 1.08 19.10
CA GLU A 50 -29.12 1.24 19.83
C GLU A 50 -27.97 1.74 18.91
N THR A 51 -28.18 1.76 17.58
CA THR A 51 -27.17 2.17 16.60
C THR A 51 -26.70 3.61 16.83
N GLU A 52 -27.58 4.53 17.20
CA GLU A 52 -27.22 5.93 17.46
C GLU A 52 -26.27 6.07 18.66
N SER A 53 -26.55 5.37 19.77
CA SER A 53 -25.68 5.41 20.95
C SER A 53 -24.30 4.81 20.67
N ILE A 54 -24.23 3.76 19.86
CA ILE A 54 -22.97 3.14 19.44
C ILE A 54 -22.23 4.05 18.46
N GLN A 55 -22.95 4.76 17.60
CA GLN A 55 -22.37 5.72 16.67
C GLN A 55 -21.62 6.84 17.39
N HIS A 56 -22.18 7.41 18.46
CA HIS A 56 -21.50 8.42 19.28
C HIS A 56 -20.18 7.91 19.86
N VAL A 57 -20.13 6.65 20.31
CA VAL A 57 -18.88 6.03 20.77
C VAL A 57 -17.91 5.81 19.60
N ALA A 58 -18.44 5.40 18.46
CA ALA A 58 -17.63 5.14 17.26
C ALA A 58 -17.02 6.42 16.65
N GLU A 59 -17.67 7.59 16.84
CA GLU A 59 -17.14 8.89 16.42
C GLU A 59 -15.80 9.23 17.08
N PHE A 60 -15.52 8.69 18.26
CA PHE A 60 -14.18 8.78 18.87
C PHE A 60 -13.10 8.12 18.02
N GLY A 61 -13.44 7.12 17.22
CA GLY A 61 -12.53 6.54 16.24
C GLY A 61 -12.05 7.55 15.21
N VAL A 62 -12.96 8.41 14.76
CA VAL A 62 -12.64 9.51 13.83
C VAL A 62 -11.75 10.56 14.50
N VAL A 63 -12.05 10.90 15.76
CA VAL A 63 -11.26 11.83 16.57
C VAL A 63 -9.82 11.31 16.73
N MET A 64 -9.66 10.02 17.07
CA MET A 64 -8.35 9.38 17.16
C MET A 64 -7.62 9.29 15.81
N MET A 65 -8.36 9.02 14.74
CA MET A 65 -7.79 9.01 13.39
C MET A 65 -7.21 10.38 13.03
N LEU A 66 -7.95 11.45 13.28
CA LEU A 66 -7.49 12.81 12.99
C LEU A 66 -6.30 13.24 13.86
N PHE A 67 -6.25 12.80 15.13
CA PHE A 67 -5.06 12.98 15.95
C PHE A 67 -3.83 12.31 15.33
N LEU A 68 -3.95 11.05 14.90
CA LEU A 68 -2.84 10.33 14.28
C LEU A 68 -2.44 10.92 12.93
N VAL A 69 -3.41 11.34 12.10
CA VAL A 69 -3.12 12.08 10.86
C VAL A 69 -2.33 13.36 11.18
N GLY A 70 -2.71 14.09 12.23
CA GLY A 70 -1.94 15.25 12.69
C GLY A 70 -0.53 14.89 13.13
N LEU A 71 -0.36 13.78 13.84
CA LEU A 71 0.91 13.28 14.35
C LEU A 71 1.86 12.80 13.22
N GLU A 72 1.30 12.26 12.14
CA GLU A 72 2.07 11.82 10.96
C GLU A 72 2.58 12.98 10.10
N LEU A 73 2.02 14.19 10.25
CA LEU A 73 2.43 15.35 9.47
C LEU A 73 3.81 15.83 9.90
N GLU A 74 4.80 15.62 9.04
CA GLU A 74 6.15 16.17 9.19
C GLU A 74 6.25 17.52 8.44
N PRO A 75 6.23 18.68 9.12
CA PRO A 75 6.20 19.98 8.45
C PRO A 75 7.38 20.20 7.50
N HIS A 76 8.54 19.65 7.82
CA HIS A 76 9.73 19.77 6.98
C HIS A 76 9.61 19.04 5.64
N LYS A 77 9.05 17.81 5.64
CA LYS A 77 8.80 17.04 4.41
C LYS A 77 7.71 17.71 3.55
N LEU A 78 6.65 18.22 4.20
CA LEU A 78 5.59 18.96 3.53
C LEU A 78 6.12 20.20 2.83
N TRP A 79 7.03 20.94 3.46
CA TRP A 79 7.64 22.12 2.86
C TRP A 79 8.50 21.80 1.63
N GLN A 80 9.18 20.67 1.62
CA GLN A 80 9.95 20.21 0.45
C GLN A 80 9.04 19.86 -0.74
N LEU A 81 7.88 19.26 -0.48
CA LEU A 81 6.91 18.81 -1.49
C LEU A 81 5.84 19.88 -1.82
N ARG A 82 5.91 21.09 -1.23
CA ARG A 82 4.84 22.13 -1.31
C ARG A 82 4.31 22.42 -2.71
N TRP A 83 5.18 22.46 -3.72
CA TRP A 83 4.76 22.75 -5.09
C TRP A 83 3.96 21.63 -5.73
N GLN A 84 4.28 20.38 -5.41
CA GLN A 84 3.52 19.22 -5.89
C GLN A 84 2.22 19.07 -5.12
N LEU A 85 2.25 19.24 -3.81
CA LEU A 85 1.08 19.17 -2.93
C LEU A 85 0.06 20.26 -3.25
N LEU A 86 0.47 21.53 -3.24
CA LEU A 86 -0.41 22.67 -3.51
C LEU A 86 -0.82 22.72 -4.99
N GLY A 87 0.10 22.41 -5.91
CA GLY A 87 -0.18 22.44 -7.33
C GLY A 87 -1.18 21.35 -7.74
N LEU A 88 -0.83 20.08 -7.51
CA LEU A 88 -1.67 18.96 -7.96
C LEU A 88 -2.85 18.72 -7.02
N GLY A 89 -2.58 18.62 -5.72
CA GLY A 89 -3.60 18.36 -4.69
C GLY A 89 -4.54 19.55 -4.49
N GLY A 90 -3.99 20.76 -4.36
CA GLY A 90 -4.79 21.97 -4.17
C GLY A 90 -5.72 22.25 -5.34
N LEU A 91 -5.21 22.19 -6.57
CA LEU A 91 -6.04 22.38 -7.77
C LEU A 91 -7.10 21.28 -7.90
N GLN A 92 -6.77 20.02 -7.55
CA GLN A 92 -7.76 18.94 -7.59
C GLN A 92 -8.93 19.23 -6.65
N VAL A 93 -8.66 19.59 -5.39
CA VAL A 93 -9.69 19.88 -4.39
C VAL A 93 -10.53 21.08 -4.83
N VAL A 94 -9.90 22.20 -5.18
CA VAL A 94 -10.60 23.44 -5.58
C VAL A 94 -11.45 23.22 -6.83
N LEU A 95 -10.90 22.60 -7.87
CA LEU A 95 -11.65 22.36 -9.11
C LEU A 95 -12.80 21.37 -8.89
N THR A 96 -12.61 20.37 -8.02
CA THR A 96 -13.69 19.43 -7.70
C THR A 96 -14.80 20.11 -6.91
N ILE A 97 -14.46 20.91 -5.89
CA ILE A 97 -15.45 21.70 -5.14
C ILE A 97 -16.22 22.61 -6.11
N ALA A 98 -15.53 23.35 -6.96
CA ALA A 98 -16.18 24.25 -7.92
C ALA A 98 -17.10 23.51 -8.91
N ALA A 99 -16.65 22.36 -9.44
CA ALA A 99 -17.45 21.56 -10.37
C ALA A 99 -18.70 20.98 -9.70
N ILE A 100 -18.55 20.38 -8.51
CA ILE A 100 -19.68 19.81 -7.76
C ILE A 100 -20.65 20.91 -7.33
N THR A 101 -20.15 22.05 -6.86
CA THR A 101 -20.99 23.22 -6.53
C THR A 101 -21.78 23.66 -7.76
N GLY A 102 -21.12 23.79 -8.91
CA GLY A 102 -21.80 24.14 -10.16
C GLY A 102 -22.90 23.15 -10.55
N ILE A 103 -22.62 21.85 -10.46
CA ILE A 103 -23.61 20.79 -10.72
C ILE A 103 -24.78 20.89 -9.73
N ALA A 104 -24.51 21.08 -8.43
CA ALA A 104 -25.52 21.20 -7.40
C ALA A 104 -26.42 22.43 -7.65
N MET A 105 -25.85 23.58 -8.02
CA MET A 105 -26.61 24.79 -8.37
C MET A 105 -27.47 24.57 -9.63
N LEU A 106 -26.98 23.85 -10.64
CA LEU A 106 -27.77 23.49 -11.81
C LEU A 106 -28.93 22.56 -11.46
N MET A 107 -28.79 21.74 -10.40
CA MET A 107 -29.88 20.94 -9.85
C MET A 107 -30.86 21.71 -8.95
N GLY A 108 -30.67 23.03 -8.78
CA GLY A 108 -31.52 23.91 -7.97
C GLY A 108 -31.18 23.96 -6.48
N LEU A 109 -30.02 23.43 -6.07
CA LEU A 109 -29.55 23.52 -4.68
C LEU A 109 -28.89 24.89 -4.42
N SER A 110 -28.90 25.33 -3.15
CA SER A 110 -28.19 26.55 -2.75
C SER A 110 -26.68 26.39 -2.92
N TRP A 111 -25.97 27.49 -3.13
CA TRP A 111 -24.53 27.47 -3.28
C TRP A 111 -23.81 26.93 -2.03
N THR A 112 -24.36 27.18 -0.83
CA THR A 112 -23.85 26.69 0.45
C THR A 112 -23.87 25.16 0.53
N VAL A 113 -25.02 24.56 0.19
CA VAL A 113 -25.18 23.12 0.09
C VAL A 113 -24.27 22.56 -1.01
N GLY A 114 -24.14 23.27 -2.14
CA GLY A 114 -23.24 22.88 -3.22
C GLY A 114 -21.77 22.84 -2.80
N VAL A 115 -21.29 23.86 -2.08
CA VAL A 115 -19.92 23.91 -1.55
C VAL A 115 -19.70 22.80 -0.53
N ALA A 116 -20.65 22.57 0.39
CA ALA A 116 -20.56 21.49 1.36
C ALA A 116 -20.48 20.12 0.68
N ALA A 117 -21.35 19.86 -0.31
CA ALA A 117 -21.28 18.64 -1.12
C ALA A 117 -19.95 18.53 -1.90
N GLY A 118 -19.45 19.65 -2.41
CA GLY A 118 -18.16 19.72 -3.09
C GLY A 118 -16.98 19.35 -2.17
N CYS A 119 -16.96 19.87 -0.94
CA CYS A 119 -15.97 19.51 0.07
C CYS A 119 -15.99 18.00 0.37
N VAL A 120 -17.18 17.45 0.64
CA VAL A 120 -17.39 16.02 0.92
C VAL A 120 -16.88 15.15 -0.23
N LEU A 121 -17.28 15.45 -1.45
CA LEU A 121 -17.00 14.62 -2.63
C LEU A 121 -15.62 14.89 -3.25
N SER A 122 -14.92 15.96 -2.86
CA SER A 122 -13.55 16.22 -3.31
C SER A 122 -12.53 15.25 -2.73
N MET A 123 -12.80 14.73 -1.54
CA MET A 123 -11.94 13.77 -0.85
C MET A 123 -11.94 12.43 -1.57
N SER A 124 -10.82 11.71 -1.52
CA SER A 124 -10.68 10.35 -2.06
C SER A 124 -10.20 9.39 -0.96
N SER A 125 -10.44 8.09 -1.10
CA SER A 125 -10.05 7.13 -0.07
C SER A 125 -8.56 6.84 -0.11
N THR A 126 -7.84 7.31 0.91
CA THR A 126 -6.41 7.07 1.09
C THR A 126 -6.14 5.58 1.30
N ALA A 127 -6.94 4.92 2.14
CA ALA A 127 -6.75 3.50 2.46
C ALA A 127 -6.90 2.60 1.22
N ILE A 128 -7.99 2.73 0.45
CA ILE A 128 -8.25 1.87 -0.72
C ILE A 128 -7.21 2.12 -1.82
N VAL A 129 -6.87 3.37 -2.07
CA VAL A 129 -5.94 3.73 -3.15
C VAL A 129 -4.53 3.23 -2.85
N LEU A 130 -3.99 3.54 -1.67
CA LEU A 130 -2.62 3.16 -1.32
C LEU A 130 -2.49 1.64 -1.19
N GLN A 131 -3.49 0.95 -0.62
CA GLN A 131 -3.49 -0.51 -0.57
C GLN A 131 -3.46 -1.10 -1.98
N THR A 132 -4.36 -0.66 -2.87
CA THR A 132 -4.46 -1.21 -4.24
C THR A 132 -3.21 -0.91 -5.06
N LEU A 133 -2.65 0.30 -4.96
CA LEU A 133 -1.40 0.66 -5.64
C LEU A 133 -0.21 -0.13 -5.09
N GLY A 134 -0.18 -0.41 -3.77
CA GLY A 134 0.83 -1.22 -3.11
C GLY A 134 0.79 -2.68 -3.57
N GLU A 135 -0.38 -3.32 -3.54
CA GLU A 135 -0.59 -4.70 -3.99
C GLU A 135 -0.20 -4.91 -5.45
N LYS A 136 -0.40 -3.88 -6.29
CA LYS A 136 -0.04 -3.90 -7.71
C LYS A 136 1.39 -3.40 -8.01
N ASN A 137 2.18 -3.06 -7.01
CA ASN A 137 3.52 -2.46 -7.15
C ASN A 137 3.55 -1.20 -8.02
N LEU A 138 2.47 -0.39 -8.01
CA LEU A 138 2.31 0.83 -8.80
C LEU A 138 2.63 2.11 -8.03
N LEU A 139 2.93 2.04 -6.72
CA LEU A 139 3.26 3.21 -5.89
C LEU A 139 4.48 3.98 -6.39
N ALA A 140 5.48 3.29 -6.92
CA ALA A 140 6.68 3.91 -7.47
C ALA A 140 6.49 4.51 -8.88
N SER A 141 5.36 4.27 -9.55
CA SER A 141 5.03 4.87 -10.85
C SER A 141 4.77 6.37 -10.72
N GLN A 142 4.88 7.13 -11.82
CA GLN A 142 4.54 8.57 -11.82
C GLN A 142 3.07 8.80 -11.42
N GLY A 143 2.17 7.93 -11.88
CA GLY A 143 0.75 7.97 -11.51
C GLY A 143 0.52 7.67 -10.03
N GLY A 144 1.23 6.68 -9.47
CA GLY A 144 1.17 6.34 -8.05
C GLY A 144 1.68 7.46 -7.15
N GLN A 145 2.83 8.06 -7.47
CA GLN A 145 3.39 9.19 -6.73
C GLN A 145 2.50 10.44 -6.80
N ALA A 146 1.91 10.73 -7.96
CA ALA A 146 0.95 11.81 -8.11
C ALA A 146 -0.30 11.57 -7.28
N SER A 147 -0.83 10.33 -7.26
CA SER A 147 -1.96 9.94 -6.42
C SER A 147 -1.64 10.11 -4.94
N PHE A 148 -0.48 9.64 -4.49
CA PHE A 148 -0.02 9.82 -3.12
C PHE A 148 0.05 11.29 -2.71
N SER A 149 0.61 12.15 -3.59
CA SER A 149 0.72 13.59 -3.32
C SER A 149 -0.66 14.25 -3.16
N VAL A 150 -1.64 13.87 -3.98
CA VAL A 150 -3.01 14.41 -3.87
C VAL A 150 -3.69 13.92 -2.61
N LEU A 151 -3.58 12.64 -2.26
CA LEU A 151 -4.15 12.07 -1.03
C LEU A 151 -3.58 12.77 0.21
N LEU A 152 -2.26 12.93 0.27
CA LEU A 152 -1.60 13.63 1.36
C LEU A 152 -2.08 15.09 1.48
N PHE A 153 -2.32 15.78 0.35
CA PHE A 153 -2.92 17.11 0.37
C PHE A 153 -4.36 17.08 0.87
N GLN A 154 -5.17 16.11 0.45
CA GLN A 154 -6.55 15.96 0.88
C GLN A 154 -6.64 15.73 2.39
N ASP A 155 -5.77 14.89 2.96
CA ASP A 155 -5.72 14.64 4.41
C ASP A 155 -5.42 15.93 5.21
N ILE A 156 -4.65 16.86 4.62
CA ILE A 156 -4.41 18.18 5.20
C ILE A 156 -5.60 19.11 4.96
N ALA A 157 -6.20 19.09 3.77
CA ALA A 157 -7.28 19.97 3.36
C ALA A 157 -8.59 19.71 4.12
N VAL A 158 -8.78 18.50 4.65
CA VAL A 158 -9.96 18.19 5.48
C VAL A 158 -10.06 19.11 6.69
N ILE A 159 -8.92 19.60 7.21
CA ILE A 159 -8.86 20.43 8.42
C ILE A 159 -9.52 21.79 8.23
N PRO A 160 -9.09 22.62 7.25
CA PRO A 160 -9.81 23.86 6.99
C PRO A 160 -11.27 23.61 6.57
N MET A 161 -11.59 22.47 5.95
CA MET A 161 -12.99 22.12 5.66
C MET A 161 -13.80 21.91 6.94
N LEU A 162 -13.27 21.17 7.93
CA LEU A 162 -13.92 20.97 9.23
C LEU A 162 -14.13 22.30 9.99
N ALA A 163 -13.22 23.26 9.82
CA ALA A 163 -13.33 24.58 10.46
C ALA A 163 -14.32 25.52 9.73
N LEU A 164 -14.39 25.45 8.40
CA LEU A 164 -15.15 26.40 7.59
C LEU A 164 -16.58 25.93 7.30
N LEU A 165 -16.83 24.62 7.20
CA LEU A 165 -18.15 24.09 6.88
C LEU A 165 -19.25 24.53 7.86
N PRO A 166 -19.05 24.57 9.19
CA PRO A 166 -20.07 25.08 10.11
C PRO A 166 -20.47 26.54 9.85
N LEU A 167 -19.61 27.36 9.24
CA LEU A 167 -19.90 28.75 8.90
C LEU A 167 -20.91 28.88 7.73
N LEU A 168 -21.16 27.79 7.00
CA LEU A 168 -22.12 27.70 5.91
C LEU A 168 -23.51 27.28 6.38
N ALA A 169 -23.74 27.19 7.71
CA ALA A 169 -25.04 26.81 8.29
C ALA A 169 -26.18 27.65 7.75
N LEU A 170 -27.28 26.99 7.39
CA LEU A 170 -28.48 27.65 6.88
C LEU A 170 -29.32 28.11 8.07
N PRO A 171 -29.69 29.40 8.14
CA PRO A 171 -30.49 29.94 9.25
C PRO A 171 -31.83 29.21 9.46
N GLU A 172 -32.40 28.67 8.38
CA GLU A 172 -33.67 27.94 8.38
C GLU A 172 -33.52 26.55 9.03
N LEU A 173 -32.34 25.92 8.97
CA LEU A 173 -32.06 24.62 9.56
C LEU A 173 -31.43 24.74 10.95
N ALA A 174 -30.85 25.90 11.27
CA ALA A 174 -30.20 26.13 12.57
C ALA A 174 -31.20 25.99 13.75
N GLY A 175 -32.47 26.32 13.55
CA GLY A 175 -33.53 26.11 14.54
C GLY A 175 -33.80 24.63 14.85
N GLN A 176 -33.81 23.78 13.84
CA GLN A 176 -33.99 22.33 14.00
C GLN A 176 -32.75 21.64 14.58
N ALA A 177 -31.55 22.09 14.21
CA ALA A 177 -30.29 21.63 14.79
C ALA A 177 -30.17 21.97 16.29
N THR A 178 -30.75 23.13 16.71
CA THR A 178 -30.77 23.54 18.12
C THR A 178 -31.71 22.67 18.95
N GLU A 179 -32.83 22.20 18.41
CA GLU A 179 -33.74 21.26 19.08
C GLU A 179 -33.14 19.87 19.20
N ALA A 180 -32.42 19.37 18.17
CA ALA A 180 -31.69 18.13 18.21
C ALA A 180 -30.49 18.19 19.18
N ALA A 181 -29.81 19.32 19.28
CA ALA A 181 -28.71 19.56 20.23
C ALA A 181 -29.19 19.67 21.69
N HIS A 182 -30.46 20.04 21.94
CA HIS A 182 -31.03 20.03 23.29
C HIS A 182 -31.32 18.62 23.83
N HIS A 183 -31.33 17.60 22.97
CA HIS A 183 -31.41 16.19 23.41
C HIS A 183 -30.02 15.54 23.62
N ALA A 184 -28.95 16.16 23.12
CA ALA A 184 -27.58 15.80 23.47
C ALA A 184 -27.10 16.80 24.53
N ASP A 185 -26.85 16.38 25.76
CA ASP A 185 -26.33 17.15 26.92
C ASP A 185 -24.94 17.77 26.65
N ALA A 186 -24.77 18.46 25.52
CA ALA A 186 -23.56 19.22 25.22
C ALA A 186 -23.61 20.55 25.98
N VAL A 187 -22.96 20.58 27.16
CA VAL A 187 -22.76 21.81 27.94
C VAL A 187 -21.87 22.76 27.13
N ASN A 188 -22.48 23.64 26.36
CA ASN A 188 -21.74 24.72 25.69
C ASN A 188 -21.58 25.88 26.68
N LEU A 189 -20.38 25.98 27.30
CA LEU A 189 -20.06 27.02 28.29
C LEU A 189 -20.07 28.42 27.71
N LEU A 190 -20.05 28.58 26.38
CA LEU A 190 -20.06 29.86 25.70
C LEU A 190 -21.45 30.29 25.23
N ALA A 191 -22.49 29.49 25.46
CA ALA A 191 -23.85 29.83 25.11
C ALA A 191 -24.27 31.08 25.89
N GLY A 192 -24.59 32.18 25.15
CA GLY A 192 -25.02 33.46 25.76
C GLY A 192 -23.94 34.53 25.90
N LEU A 193 -22.66 34.25 25.67
CA LEU A 193 -21.60 35.26 25.73
C LEU A 193 -21.55 36.14 24.48
N PRO A 194 -21.08 37.41 24.58
CA PRO A 194 -20.83 38.28 23.42
C PRO A 194 -19.80 37.68 22.44
N ALA A 195 -19.90 38.02 21.15
CA ALA A 195 -19.04 37.42 20.10
C ALA A 195 -17.52 37.62 20.34
N TYR A 196 -17.12 38.76 20.91
CA TYR A 196 -15.71 39.05 21.21
C TYR A 196 -15.16 38.21 22.35
N GLU A 197 -15.97 37.91 23.38
CA GLU A 197 -15.60 37.03 24.50
C GLU A 197 -15.51 35.57 24.01
N LYS A 198 -16.46 35.11 23.19
CA LYS A 198 -16.39 33.82 22.52
C LYS A 198 -15.08 33.66 21.72
N ALA A 199 -14.77 34.65 20.88
CA ALA A 199 -13.54 34.65 20.11
C ALA A 199 -12.29 34.61 21.02
N GLY A 200 -12.26 35.41 22.10
CA GLY A 200 -11.16 35.43 23.04
C GLY A 200 -10.92 34.06 23.73
N ILE A 201 -12.00 33.44 24.21
CA ILE A 201 -11.91 32.10 24.85
C ILE A 201 -11.49 31.03 23.83
N THR A 202 -12.03 31.07 22.63
CA THR A 202 -11.65 30.15 21.54
C THR A 202 -10.16 30.25 21.21
N PHE A 203 -9.64 31.48 21.01
CA PHE A 203 -8.21 31.69 20.81
C PHE A 203 -7.37 31.26 22.02
N GLY A 204 -7.85 31.49 23.24
CA GLY A 204 -7.20 31.06 24.48
C GLY A 204 -7.08 29.55 24.58
N VAL A 205 -8.13 28.80 24.24
CA VAL A 205 -8.11 27.33 24.25
C VAL A 205 -7.21 26.78 23.14
N ILE A 206 -7.26 27.34 21.95
CA ILE A 206 -6.35 26.94 20.86
C ILE A 206 -4.88 27.21 21.28
N ALA A 207 -4.60 28.38 21.85
CA ALA A 207 -3.28 28.70 22.36
C ALA A 207 -2.85 27.73 23.48
N LEU A 208 -3.77 27.36 24.37
CA LEU A 208 -3.50 26.39 25.44
C LEU A 208 -3.13 25.01 24.87
N ILE A 209 -3.83 24.54 23.83
CA ILE A 209 -3.51 23.27 23.17
C ILE A 209 -2.13 23.35 22.52
N VAL A 210 -1.82 24.42 21.80
CA VAL A 210 -0.55 24.59 21.09
C VAL A 210 0.61 24.75 22.08
N VAL A 211 0.50 25.67 23.03
CA VAL A 211 1.55 25.95 24.03
C VAL A 211 1.68 24.78 25.01
N GLY A 212 0.56 24.25 25.51
CA GLY A 212 0.54 23.08 26.40
C GLY A 212 1.13 21.83 25.72
N GLY A 213 0.73 21.56 24.49
CA GLY A 213 1.28 20.45 23.70
C GLY A 213 2.79 20.59 23.48
N HIS A 214 3.25 21.80 23.17
CA HIS A 214 4.69 22.04 22.94
C HIS A 214 5.55 21.96 24.20
N PHE A 215 5.11 22.56 25.31
CA PHE A 215 5.93 22.69 26.50
C PHE A 215 5.65 21.66 27.59
N LEU A 216 4.39 21.21 27.76
CA LEU A 216 4.00 20.29 28.84
C LEU A 216 4.08 18.82 28.44
N ALA A 217 3.83 18.48 27.16
CA ALA A 217 3.81 17.09 26.74
C ALA A 217 5.18 16.40 26.96
N GLY A 218 6.29 17.02 26.59
CA GLY A 218 7.62 16.45 26.79
C GLY A 218 7.91 16.05 28.25
N PRO A 219 7.80 16.99 29.23
CA PRO A 219 7.98 16.66 30.66
C PRO A 219 7.02 15.59 31.17
N ILE A 220 5.73 15.64 30.78
CA ILE A 220 4.71 14.66 31.23
C ILE A 220 5.07 13.27 30.70
N PHE A 221 5.34 13.13 29.40
CA PHE A 221 5.68 11.83 28.83
C PHE A 221 7.02 11.30 29.33
N ARG A 222 7.99 12.17 29.60
CA ARG A 222 9.26 11.77 30.23
C ARG A 222 9.07 11.23 31.64
N TYR A 223 8.23 11.86 32.43
CA TYR A 223 7.89 11.39 33.78
C TYR A 223 7.20 10.01 33.73
N ILE A 224 6.28 9.81 32.79
CA ILE A 224 5.55 8.57 32.60
C ILE A 224 6.46 7.46 32.06
N ALA A 225 7.30 7.77 31.09
CA ALA A 225 8.27 6.82 30.54
C ALA A 225 9.25 6.33 31.61
N ALA A 226 9.60 7.18 32.60
CA ALA A 226 10.44 6.79 33.73
C ALA A 226 9.77 5.73 34.63
N ALA A 227 8.44 5.63 34.66
CA ALA A 227 7.71 4.61 35.40
C ALA A 227 7.81 3.20 34.78
N ARG A 228 8.26 3.08 33.54
CA ARG A 228 8.42 1.81 32.78
C ARG A 228 7.17 0.93 32.72
N LEU A 229 5.98 1.53 32.84
CA LEU A 229 4.70 0.83 32.75
C LEU A 229 4.01 1.21 31.42
N ARG A 230 3.91 0.26 30.51
CA ARG A 230 3.33 0.47 29.17
C ARG A 230 1.86 0.87 29.24
N GLU A 231 1.11 0.29 30.17
CA GLU A 231 -0.30 0.56 30.37
C GLU A 231 -0.56 2.02 30.73
N ILE A 232 0.28 2.63 31.57
CA ILE A 232 0.13 4.03 31.99
C ILE A 232 0.37 4.96 30.81
N PHE A 233 1.32 4.63 29.94
CA PHE A 233 1.57 5.43 28.73
C PHE A 233 0.33 5.43 27.81
N THR A 234 -0.29 4.26 27.61
CA THR A 234 -1.54 4.13 26.83
C THR A 234 -2.68 4.95 27.46
N VAL A 235 -2.88 4.83 28.78
CA VAL A 235 -3.91 5.57 29.50
C VAL A 235 -3.74 7.07 29.35
N VAL A 236 -2.51 7.59 29.48
CA VAL A 236 -2.25 9.03 29.37
C VAL A 236 -2.40 9.50 27.91
N SER A 237 -1.99 8.70 26.95
CA SER A 237 -2.19 9.01 25.52
C SER A 237 -3.68 9.13 25.19
N LEU A 238 -4.49 8.20 25.65
CA LEU A 238 -5.95 8.24 25.48
C LEU A 238 -6.58 9.41 26.25
N ALA A 239 -6.16 9.64 27.50
CA ALA A 239 -6.64 10.75 28.31
C ALA A 239 -6.33 12.11 27.67
N LEU A 240 -5.16 12.25 27.04
CA LEU A 240 -4.79 13.45 26.30
C LEU A 240 -5.76 13.69 25.13
N VAL A 241 -5.97 12.70 24.28
CA VAL A 241 -6.86 12.82 23.10
C VAL A 241 -8.30 13.11 23.51
N ILE A 242 -8.82 12.34 24.49
CA ILE A 242 -10.19 12.51 24.99
C ILE A 242 -10.34 13.85 25.70
N GLY A 243 -9.36 14.26 26.50
CA GLY A 243 -9.37 15.54 27.23
C GLY A 243 -9.41 16.74 26.28
N ILE A 244 -8.64 16.70 25.20
CA ILE A 244 -8.66 17.75 24.16
C ILE A 244 -10.00 17.73 23.40
N ALA A 245 -10.54 16.56 23.08
CA ALA A 245 -11.84 16.41 22.43
C ALA A 245 -12.96 17.03 23.30
N VAL A 246 -12.98 16.71 24.59
CA VAL A 246 -13.94 17.28 25.55
C VAL A 246 -13.76 18.79 25.69
N LEU A 247 -12.52 19.28 25.80
CA LEU A 247 -12.24 20.70 25.90
C LEU A 247 -12.76 21.47 24.69
N MET A 248 -12.61 20.93 23.50
CA MET A 248 -13.14 21.54 22.27
C MET A 248 -14.67 21.51 22.22
N SER A 249 -15.29 20.40 22.65
CA SER A 249 -16.76 20.32 22.74
C SER A 249 -17.35 21.33 23.69
N LEU A 250 -16.71 21.59 24.84
CA LEU A 250 -17.16 22.55 25.85
C LEU A 250 -17.20 24.00 25.32
N ILE A 251 -16.36 24.34 24.35
CA ILE A 251 -16.35 25.66 23.70
C ILE A 251 -17.15 25.69 22.39
N GLY A 252 -17.87 24.62 22.05
CA GLY A 252 -18.71 24.52 20.86
C GLY A 252 -17.92 24.36 19.57
N LEU A 253 -16.66 23.92 19.63
CA LEU A 253 -15.85 23.59 18.46
C LEU A 253 -15.82 22.07 18.23
N SER A 254 -15.49 21.69 17.00
CA SER A 254 -15.35 20.28 16.64
C SER A 254 -14.23 19.60 17.43
N PRO A 255 -14.50 18.49 18.15
CA PRO A 255 -13.49 17.67 18.80
C PRO A 255 -12.38 17.22 17.87
N ALA A 256 -12.76 16.90 16.64
CA ALA A 256 -11.88 16.44 15.58
C ALA A 256 -10.81 17.48 15.19
N LEU A 257 -11.20 18.76 15.13
CA LEU A 257 -10.26 19.86 14.83
C LEU A 257 -9.20 20.01 15.94
N GLY A 258 -9.62 19.95 17.21
CA GLY A 258 -8.69 20.13 18.34
C GLY A 258 -7.71 18.98 18.48
N THR A 259 -8.17 17.74 18.34
CA THR A 259 -7.31 16.57 18.42
C THR A 259 -6.33 16.48 17.25
N PHE A 260 -6.76 16.88 16.05
CA PHE A 260 -5.84 17.06 14.93
C PHE A 260 -4.74 18.09 15.25
N LEU A 261 -5.13 19.29 15.73
CA LEU A 261 -4.15 20.33 16.10
C LEU A 261 -3.15 19.84 17.13
N ALA A 262 -3.62 19.08 18.14
CA ALA A 262 -2.76 18.44 19.13
C ALA A 262 -1.80 17.43 18.48
N GLY A 263 -2.27 16.62 17.54
CA GLY A 263 -1.44 15.71 16.75
C GLY A 263 -0.31 16.44 16.02
N VAL A 264 -0.62 17.52 15.31
CA VAL A 264 0.38 18.36 14.60
C VAL A 264 1.42 18.95 15.56
N VAL A 265 0.98 19.44 16.72
CA VAL A 265 1.91 19.99 17.74
C VAL A 265 2.85 18.91 18.26
N LEU A 266 2.35 17.70 18.44
CA LEU A 266 3.13 16.55 18.93
C LEU A 266 3.91 15.81 17.85
N ALA A 267 3.72 16.15 16.58
CA ALA A 267 4.41 15.51 15.44
C ALA A 267 5.94 15.60 15.53
N ASN A 268 6.47 16.64 16.16
CA ASN A 268 7.91 16.83 16.41
C ASN A 268 8.37 16.31 17.79
N SER A 269 7.50 15.64 18.56
CA SER A 269 7.84 15.10 19.88
C SER A 269 8.69 13.83 19.76
N GLU A 270 9.64 13.65 20.68
CA GLU A 270 10.42 12.41 20.83
C GLU A 270 9.52 11.17 21.08
N TYR A 271 8.31 11.38 21.61
CA TYR A 271 7.32 10.34 21.94
C TYR A 271 6.31 10.05 20.81
N ARG A 272 6.50 10.63 19.64
CA ARG A 272 5.59 10.50 18.49
C ARG A 272 5.25 9.03 18.18
N HIS A 273 6.26 8.20 18.01
CA HIS A 273 6.08 6.79 17.65
C HIS A 273 5.40 5.96 18.75
N GLU A 274 5.64 6.29 20.01
CA GLU A 274 4.96 5.65 21.12
C GLU A 274 3.50 6.05 21.22
N LEU A 275 3.20 7.34 21.01
CA LEU A 275 1.81 7.83 20.91
C LEU A 275 1.06 7.14 19.77
N GLU A 276 1.66 7.08 18.60
CA GLU A 276 1.13 6.39 17.42
C GLU A 276 0.84 4.92 17.74
N SER A 277 1.83 4.18 18.21
CA SER A 277 1.72 2.76 18.53
C SER A 277 0.66 2.45 19.60
N ASN A 278 0.44 3.34 20.57
CA ASN A 278 -0.54 3.12 21.64
C ASN A 278 -1.97 3.51 21.24
N ILE A 279 -2.14 4.46 20.32
CA ILE A 279 -3.49 4.93 19.89
C ILE A 279 -4.00 4.13 18.68
N GLU A 280 -3.11 3.65 17.81
CA GLU A 280 -3.48 2.96 16.57
C GLU A 280 -4.45 1.77 16.76
N PRO A 281 -4.30 0.87 17.76
CA PRO A 281 -5.24 -0.22 17.98
C PRO A 281 -6.66 0.26 18.29
N PHE A 282 -6.78 1.34 19.07
CA PHE A 282 -8.08 1.94 19.44
C PHE A 282 -8.70 2.65 18.23
N LYS A 283 -7.91 3.40 17.46
CA LYS A 283 -8.34 3.97 16.18
C LYS A 283 -8.91 2.90 15.28
N GLY A 284 -8.18 1.80 15.07
CA GLY A 284 -8.60 0.73 14.18
C GLY A 284 -9.93 0.10 14.59
N LEU A 285 -10.10 -0.18 15.87
CA LEU A 285 -11.33 -0.76 16.42
C LEU A 285 -12.53 0.20 16.31
N LEU A 286 -12.36 1.43 16.80
CA LEU A 286 -13.44 2.42 16.84
C LEU A 286 -13.81 2.93 15.45
N LEU A 287 -12.82 3.12 14.57
CA LEU A 287 -13.07 3.49 13.18
C LEU A 287 -13.78 2.36 12.43
N GLY A 288 -13.42 1.11 12.69
CA GLY A 288 -14.15 -0.05 12.18
C GLY A 288 -15.62 -0.05 12.64
N LEU A 289 -15.84 0.21 13.93
CA LEU A 289 -17.18 0.35 14.51
C LEU A 289 -17.95 1.50 13.84
N PHE A 290 -17.32 2.65 13.61
CA PHE A 290 -17.91 3.78 12.89
C PHE A 290 -18.39 3.39 11.49
N PHE A 291 -17.56 2.71 10.70
CA PHE A 291 -18.00 2.29 9.36
C PHE A 291 -19.10 1.23 9.40
N ILE A 292 -19.12 0.36 10.42
CA ILE A 292 -20.24 -0.59 10.60
C ILE A 292 -21.52 0.16 10.93
N THR A 293 -21.49 1.15 11.82
CA THR A 293 -22.69 1.94 12.16
C THR A 293 -23.19 2.76 10.97
N VAL A 294 -22.28 3.35 10.17
CA VAL A 294 -22.63 4.00 8.90
C VAL A 294 -23.28 3.02 7.93
N GLY A 295 -22.73 1.80 7.82
CA GLY A 295 -23.32 0.74 7.00
C GLY A 295 -24.70 0.29 7.50
N ALA A 296 -24.87 0.16 8.82
CA ALA A 296 -26.15 -0.20 9.45
C ALA A 296 -27.21 0.90 9.30
N GLY A 297 -26.80 2.17 9.20
CA GLY A 297 -27.68 3.31 8.94
C GLY A 297 -28.05 3.52 7.45
N VAL A 298 -27.64 2.63 6.57
CA VAL A 298 -28.01 2.69 5.14
C VAL A 298 -29.53 2.50 4.97
N ASP A 299 -30.17 3.51 4.41
CA ASP A 299 -31.59 3.51 4.14
C ASP A 299 -31.90 2.77 2.82
N PHE A 300 -32.32 1.49 2.96
CA PHE A 300 -32.69 0.66 1.82
C PHE A 300 -34.00 1.10 1.15
N GLU A 301 -34.90 1.74 1.88
CA GLU A 301 -36.14 2.28 1.31
C GLU A 301 -35.80 3.43 0.36
N LEU A 302 -34.90 4.30 0.78
CA LEU A 302 -34.36 5.37 -0.08
C LEU A 302 -33.65 4.78 -1.32
N LEU A 303 -32.87 3.71 -1.13
CA LEU A 303 -32.17 3.04 -2.23
C LEU A 303 -33.16 2.35 -3.20
N ALA A 304 -34.22 1.73 -2.70
CA ALA A 304 -35.24 1.10 -3.51
C ALA A 304 -36.04 2.12 -4.35
N HIS A 305 -36.41 3.27 -3.74
CA HIS A 305 -37.19 4.29 -4.43
C HIS A 305 -36.36 5.23 -5.30
N GLN A 306 -35.12 5.53 -4.92
CA GLN A 306 -34.26 6.51 -5.60
C GLN A 306 -32.92 5.93 -6.10
N GLY A 307 -32.78 4.61 -6.16
CA GLY A 307 -31.51 3.94 -6.49
C GLY A 307 -30.90 4.40 -7.82
N TRP A 308 -31.73 4.57 -8.87
CA TRP A 308 -31.26 5.07 -10.16
C TRP A 308 -30.75 6.50 -10.09
N LYS A 309 -31.37 7.37 -9.27
CA LYS A 309 -30.92 8.73 -9.03
C LYS A 309 -29.57 8.74 -8.31
N ILE A 310 -29.43 7.94 -7.25
CA ILE A 310 -28.21 7.82 -6.46
C ILE A 310 -27.08 7.23 -7.33
N LEU A 311 -27.35 6.19 -8.10
CA LEU A 311 -26.40 5.63 -9.06
C LEU A 311 -25.96 6.67 -10.10
N GLY A 312 -26.91 7.46 -10.63
CA GLY A 312 -26.64 8.55 -11.57
C GLY A 312 -25.73 9.63 -10.96
N ILE A 313 -25.99 10.04 -9.71
CA ILE A 313 -25.14 10.99 -8.97
C ILE A 313 -23.75 10.40 -8.77
N THR A 314 -23.64 9.13 -8.34
CA THR A 314 -22.37 8.43 -8.13
C THR A 314 -21.54 8.40 -9.40
N LEU A 315 -22.13 8.00 -10.52
CA LEU A 315 -21.43 7.99 -11.81
C LEU A 315 -21.04 9.40 -12.27
N CYS A 316 -21.90 10.39 -12.05
CA CYS A 316 -21.60 11.78 -12.36
C CYS A 316 -20.39 12.27 -11.58
N VAL A 317 -20.31 11.98 -10.28
CA VAL A 317 -19.16 12.33 -9.41
C VAL A 317 -17.89 11.65 -9.90
N ILE A 318 -17.93 10.33 -10.15
CA ILE A 318 -16.77 9.57 -10.65
C ILE A 318 -16.27 10.15 -11.98
N VAL A 319 -17.19 10.45 -12.90
CA VAL A 319 -16.84 11.04 -14.21
C VAL A 319 -16.29 12.46 -14.04
N ALA A 320 -16.95 13.32 -13.26
CA ALA A 320 -16.50 14.68 -13.03
C ALA A 320 -15.10 14.74 -12.41
N LYS A 321 -14.87 13.98 -11.33
CA LYS A 321 -13.54 13.86 -10.71
C LYS A 321 -12.53 13.26 -11.67
N GLY A 322 -12.91 12.19 -12.37
CA GLY A 322 -12.04 11.53 -13.35
C GLY A 322 -11.60 12.49 -14.46
N LEU A 323 -12.49 13.33 -14.98
CA LEU A 323 -12.17 14.34 -16.00
C LEU A 323 -11.22 15.43 -15.46
N ILE A 324 -11.47 15.91 -14.23
CA ILE A 324 -10.60 16.90 -13.56
C ILE A 324 -9.20 16.30 -13.39
N LEU A 325 -9.11 15.07 -12.89
CA LEU A 325 -7.83 14.38 -12.68
C LEU A 325 -7.11 14.09 -14.00
N LEU A 326 -7.82 13.74 -15.06
CA LEU A 326 -7.25 13.61 -16.41
C LEU A 326 -6.69 14.95 -16.90
N LEU A 327 -7.41 16.04 -16.71
CA LEU A 327 -6.96 17.38 -17.08
C LEU A 327 -5.68 17.75 -16.30
N LEU A 328 -5.69 17.56 -15.00
CA LEU A 328 -4.53 17.82 -14.13
C LEU A 328 -3.34 16.94 -14.50
N GLY A 329 -3.56 15.63 -14.71
CA GLY A 329 -2.51 14.72 -15.14
C GLY A 329 -1.86 15.15 -16.47
N LYS A 330 -2.66 15.70 -17.42
CA LYS A 330 -2.14 16.28 -18.66
C LYS A 330 -1.36 17.57 -18.40
N MET A 331 -1.86 18.45 -17.54
CA MET A 331 -1.23 19.73 -17.18
C MET A 331 0.13 19.51 -16.50
N PHE A 332 0.23 18.50 -15.63
CA PHE A 332 1.47 18.10 -14.94
C PHE A 332 2.32 17.11 -15.75
N ARG A 333 2.01 16.91 -17.04
CA ARG A 333 2.78 16.10 -17.99
C ARG A 333 3.01 14.65 -17.59
N LEU A 334 2.04 14.04 -16.91
CA LEU A 334 2.07 12.61 -16.63
C LEU A 334 2.01 11.81 -17.94
N LYS A 335 2.73 10.69 -18.00
CA LYS A 335 2.64 9.76 -19.15
C LYS A 335 1.20 9.26 -19.31
N ARG A 336 0.75 9.02 -20.55
CA ARG A 336 -0.65 8.67 -20.86
C ARG A 336 -1.23 7.54 -20.01
N LEU A 337 -0.44 6.53 -19.66
CA LEU A 337 -0.89 5.41 -18.84
C LEU A 337 -0.96 5.81 -17.36
N ASP A 338 0.06 6.51 -16.87
CA ASP A 338 0.11 7.06 -15.50
C ASP A 338 -0.99 8.10 -15.25
N GLN A 339 -1.31 8.92 -16.25
CA GLN A 339 -2.42 9.87 -16.20
C GLN A 339 -3.77 9.15 -16.00
N LYS A 340 -3.99 8.02 -16.67
CA LYS A 340 -5.21 7.23 -16.51
C LYS A 340 -5.25 6.52 -15.16
N LEU A 341 -4.12 5.98 -14.70
CA LEU A 341 -3.99 5.39 -13.36
C LEU A 341 -4.36 6.43 -12.30
N PHE A 342 -3.76 7.61 -12.36
CA PHE A 342 -4.01 8.74 -11.47
C PHE A 342 -5.50 9.13 -11.43
N ALA A 343 -6.13 9.22 -12.60
CA ALA A 343 -7.54 9.60 -12.70
C ALA A 343 -8.48 8.54 -12.13
N LEU A 344 -8.26 7.27 -12.44
CA LEU A 344 -9.13 6.19 -11.98
C LEU A 344 -8.94 5.88 -10.49
N ALA A 345 -7.70 5.98 -10.00
CA ALA A 345 -7.39 5.75 -8.60
C ALA A 345 -8.10 6.73 -7.66
N LEU A 346 -8.24 8.00 -8.06
CA LEU A 346 -8.78 9.07 -7.22
C LEU A 346 -10.21 9.53 -7.57
N ALA A 347 -10.87 8.88 -8.52
CA ALA A 347 -12.20 9.29 -8.98
C ALA A 347 -13.33 9.07 -7.96
N GLN A 348 -13.15 8.17 -6.99
CA GLN A 348 -14.14 7.92 -5.93
C GLN A 348 -14.11 9.00 -4.84
N ALA A 349 -15.16 9.04 -4.01
CA ALA A 349 -15.14 9.74 -2.73
C ALA A 349 -14.45 8.87 -1.66
N GLY A 350 -14.01 9.48 -0.57
CA GLY A 350 -13.26 8.81 0.49
C GLY A 350 -13.98 8.76 1.83
N GLU A 351 -13.34 8.08 2.78
CA GLU A 351 -13.82 7.90 4.16
C GLU A 351 -14.05 9.21 4.90
N PHE A 352 -13.26 10.25 4.63
CA PHE A 352 -13.50 11.58 5.19
C PHE A 352 -14.84 12.19 4.75
N GLY A 353 -15.41 11.72 3.63
CA GLY A 353 -16.73 12.11 3.19
C GLY A 353 -17.81 11.82 4.23
N PHE A 354 -17.74 10.69 4.93
CA PHE A 354 -18.70 10.34 5.99
C PHE A 354 -18.58 11.28 7.19
N VAL A 355 -17.35 11.63 7.57
CA VAL A 355 -17.05 12.55 8.67
C VAL A 355 -17.56 13.95 8.37
N LEU A 356 -17.28 14.45 7.17
CA LEU A 356 -17.74 15.75 6.74
C LEU A 356 -19.27 15.79 6.61
N LEU A 357 -19.93 14.70 6.17
CA LEU A 357 -21.38 14.61 6.11
C LEU A 357 -22.02 14.64 7.49
N SER A 358 -21.49 13.89 8.47
CA SER A 358 -21.96 13.96 9.85
C SER A 358 -21.85 15.38 10.42
N LEU A 359 -20.71 16.05 10.19
CA LEU A 359 -20.52 17.45 10.60
C LEU A 359 -21.49 18.41 9.93
N VAL A 360 -21.70 18.29 8.62
CA VAL A 360 -22.57 19.15 7.83
C VAL A 360 -24.04 18.99 8.24
N GLU A 361 -24.46 17.77 8.53
CA GLU A 361 -25.82 17.47 9.01
C GLU A 361 -26.04 18.01 10.42
N SER A 362 -25.11 17.72 11.36
CA SER A 362 -25.22 18.16 12.76
C SER A 362 -25.19 19.68 12.93
N ASN A 363 -24.53 20.40 12.02
CA ASN A 363 -24.48 21.88 12.04
C ASN A 363 -25.57 22.54 11.19
N GLY A 364 -26.52 21.79 10.64
CA GLY A 364 -27.61 22.39 9.83
C GLY A 364 -27.15 23.07 8.54
N VAL A 365 -26.03 22.64 7.95
CA VAL A 365 -25.51 23.19 6.67
C VAL A 365 -26.26 22.59 5.48
N MET A 366 -26.76 21.35 5.65
CA MET A 366 -27.42 20.60 4.58
C MET A 366 -28.64 19.86 5.13
N PRO A 367 -29.75 19.79 4.37
CA PRO A 367 -30.91 18.99 4.73
C PRO A 367 -30.56 17.50 4.84
N SER A 368 -31.12 16.81 5.86
CA SER A 368 -30.80 15.39 6.16
C SER A 368 -31.05 14.45 4.97
N HIS A 369 -32.11 14.69 4.16
CA HIS A 369 -32.39 13.86 2.99
C HIS A 369 -31.29 13.94 1.91
N ILE A 370 -30.63 15.11 1.77
CA ILE A 370 -29.50 15.27 0.84
C ILE A 370 -28.25 14.60 1.43
N ALA A 371 -28.00 14.78 2.74
CA ALA A 371 -26.89 14.14 3.42
C ALA A 371 -26.95 12.61 3.28
N LYS A 372 -28.13 11.99 3.46
CA LYS A 372 -28.34 10.54 3.26
C LYS A 372 -28.10 10.10 1.81
N GLN A 373 -28.52 10.88 0.80
CA GLN A 373 -28.23 10.59 -0.61
C GLN A 373 -26.73 10.66 -0.90
N LEU A 374 -26.02 11.64 -0.35
CA LEU A 374 -24.57 11.77 -0.51
C LEU A 374 -23.81 10.68 0.24
N LEU A 375 -24.28 10.26 1.42
CA LEU A 375 -23.71 9.13 2.17
C LEU A 375 -23.72 7.84 1.31
N LEU A 376 -24.86 7.54 0.68
CA LEU A 376 -24.98 6.41 -0.24
C LEU A 376 -24.08 6.60 -1.49
N THR A 377 -23.98 7.82 -1.99
CA THR A 377 -23.10 8.14 -3.12
C THR A 377 -21.64 7.89 -2.78
N VAL A 378 -21.17 8.29 -1.59
CA VAL A 378 -19.81 8.03 -1.11
C VAL A 378 -19.57 6.53 -1.02
N ALA A 379 -20.46 5.79 -0.33
CA ALA A 379 -20.34 4.35 -0.16
C ALA A 379 -20.30 3.60 -1.50
N LEU A 380 -21.19 3.92 -2.43
CA LEU A 380 -21.22 3.33 -3.76
C LEU A 380 -19.98 3.68 -4.58
N SER A 381 -19.49 4.92 -4.51
CA SER A 381 -18.29 5.31 -5.24
C SER A 381 -17.05 4.54 -4.78
N MET A 382 -16.95 4.25 -3.47
CA MET A 382 -15.90 3.39 -2.91
C MET A 382 -16.03 1.95 -3.41
N LEU A 383 -17.26 1.43 -3.49
CA LEU A 383 -17.53 0.08 -4.01
C LEU A 383 -17.15 -0.05 -5.49
N PHE A 384 -17.27 1.02 -6.29
CA PHE A 384 -16.84 1.01 -7.69
C PHE A 384 -15.32 1.07 -7.90
N THR A 385 -14.55 1.43 -6.89
CA THR A 385 -13.09 1.60 -7.02
C THR A 385 -12.36 0.33 -7.53
N PRO A 386 -12.60 -0.88 -7.00
CA PRO A 386 -11.99 -2.09 -7.54
C PRO A 386 -12.35 -2.34 -9.01
N LEU A 387 -13.58 -2.01 -9.42
CA LEU A 387 -14.01 -2.13 -10.82
C LEU A 387 -13.24 -1.16 -11.73
N LEU A 388 -12.96 0.07 -11.25
CA LEU A 388 -12.15 1.03 -11.99
C LEU A 388 -10.71 0.51 -12.19
N PHE A 389 -10.12 -0.13 -11.18
CA PHE A 389 -8.80 -0.76 -11.31
C PHE A 389 -8.83 -1.98 -12.24
N ILE A 390 -9.90 -2.78 -12.25
CA ILE A 390 -10.07 -3.87 -13.21
C ILE A 390 -10.15 -3.33 -14.65
N VAL A 391 -10.87 -2.21 -14.86
CA VAL A 391 -10.91 -1.53 -16.17
C VAL A 391 -9.52 -1.03 -16.56
N TYR A 392 -8.77 -0.48 -15.63
CA TYR A 392 -7.39 -0.07 -15.88
C TYR A 392 -6.55 -1.26 -16.35
N ASP A 393 -6.50 -2.36 -15.58
CA ASP A 393 -5.64 -3.51 -15.86
C ASP A 393 -6.04 -4.28 -17.11
N LYS A 394 -7.35 -4.59 -17.25
CA LYS A 394 -7.83 -5.47 -18.35
C LYS A 394 -8.13 -4.75 -19.65
N VAL A 395 -8.39 -3.43 -19.60
CA VAL A 395 -8.80 -2.67 -20.79
C VAL A 395 -7.78 -1.62 -21.18
N MET A 396 -7.28 -0.80 -20.24
CA MET A 396 -6.43 0.33 -20.58
C MET A 396 -4.98 -0.06 -20.76
N VAL A 397 -4.45 -0.92 -19.91
CA VAL A 397 -3.07 -1.41 -20.00
C VAL A 397 -2.85 -2.17 -21.29
N PRO A 398 -3.65 -3.20 -21.67
CA PRO A 398 -3.47 -3.93 -22.93
C PRO A 398 -3.64 -3.03 -24.16
N ARG A 399 -4.61 -2.11 -24.15
CA ARG A 399 -4.81 -1.15 -25.25
C ARG A 399 -3.64 -0.15 -25.39
N ALA A 400 -3.03 0.26 -24.28
CA ALA A 400 -1.86 1.12 -24.30
C ALA A 400 -0.66 0.38 -24.89
N TYR A 401 -0.45 -0.88 -24.48
CA TYR A 401 0.56 -1.75 -25.08
C TYR A 401 0.31 -2.03 -26.56
N ALA A 402 -0.95 -2.31 -26.94
CA ALA A 402 -1.32 -2.52 -28.34
C ALA A 402 -1.10 -1.27 -29.20
N ARG A 403 -1.37 -0.05 -28.66
CA ARG A 403 -1.13 1.21 -29.36
C ARG A 403 0.35 1.59 -29.40
N ALA A 404 1.12 1.34 -28.34
CA ALA A 404 2.57 1.46 -28.36
C ALA A 404 3.17 0.51 -29.42
N LYS A 405 2.59 -0.68 -29.57
CA LYS A 405 2.94 -1.65 -30.61
C LYS A 405 2.56 -1.20 -32.03
N ALA A 406 1.50 -0.36 -32.17
CA ALA A 406 1.01 0.13 -33.46
C ALA A 406 1.57 1.51 -33.87
N GLY A 407 1.98 2.38 -32.92
CA GLY A 407 2.35 3.76 -33.17
C GLY A 407 3.84 4.08 -33.02
N ASP A 408 4.54 3.37 -32.11
CA ASP A 408 5.99 3.35 -31.94
C ASP A 408 6.47 1.88 -31.99
N ALA A 409 6.20 1.22 -33.10
CA ALA A 409 7.01 0.08 -33.43
C ALA A 409 8.41 0.63 -33.74
N VAL A 410 9.23 0.88 -32.70
CA VAL A 410 10.65 0.67 -32.85
C VAL A 410 10.73 -0.76 -33.38
N ARG A 411 10.86 -0.89 -34.71
CA ARG A 411 11.03 -2.21 -35.33
C ARG A 411 12.17 -2.86 -34.58
N PRO A 412 12.06 -4.15 -34.23
CA PRO A 412 13.18 -4.86 -33.63
C PRO A 412 14.41 -4.51 -34.44
N ASP A 413 15.52 -4.21 -33.78
CA ASP A 413 16.76 -3.92 -34.49
C ASP A 413 17.02 -5.05 -35.46
N VAL A 414 17.43 -4.71 -36.69
CA VAL A 414 17.82 -5.73 -37.66
C VAL A 414 19.10 -6.36 -37.12
N ILE A 415 19.04 -7.64 -36.77
CA ILE A 415 20.22 -8.39 -36.33
C ILE A 415 21.01 -8.76 -37.57
N GLU A 416 22.04 -7.97 -37.91
CA GLU A 416 22.85 -8.16 -39.10
C GLU A 416 23.87 -9.28 -38.95
N GLN A 417 24.32 -9.54 -37.71
CA GLN A 417 25.32 -10.57 -37.43
C GLN A 417 24.77 -11.60 -36.42
N LYS A 418 24.77 -12.85 -36.87
CA LYS A 418 24.43 -13.99 -36.01
C LYS A 418 25.68 -14.49 -35.29
N HIS A 419 25.65 -14.62 -33.99
CA HIS A 419 26.75 -15.10 -33.21
C HIS A 419 26.41 -16.46 -32.53
N PRO A 420 27.42 -17.28 -32.19
CA PRO A 420 27.19 -18.60 -31.60
C PRO A 420 26.61 -18.55 -30.19
N VAL A 421 26.59 -17.38 -29.56
CA VAL A 421 26.05 -17.14 -28.22
C VAL A 421 24.93 -16.11 -28.27
N ILE A 422 23.77 -16.48 -27.78
CA ILE A 422 22.62 -15.58 -27.64
C ILE A 422 22.39 -15.33 -26.16
N ILE A 423 22.19 -14.06 -25.77
CA ILE A 423 21.85 -13.66 -24.41
C ILE A 423 20.48 -12.97 -24.43
N ALA A 424 19.49 -13.60 -23.83
CA ALA A 424 18.15 -13.04 -23.65
C ALA A 424 18.08 -12.32 -22.29
N GLY A 425 18.06 -10.98 -22.33
CA GLY A 425 18.07 -10.08 -21.17
C GLY A 425 19.46 -9.51 -20.87
N HIS A 426 19.58 -8.17 -20.92
CA HIS A 426 20.80 -7.42 -20.58
C HIS A 426 20.66 -6.60 -19.30
N GLY A 427 19.91 -7.13 -18.34
CA GLY A 427 19.75 -6.58 -17.01
C GLY A 427 20.99 -6.79 -16.12
N ARG A 428 20.81 -6.71 -14.79
CA ARG A 428 21.90 -6.83 -13.80
C ARG A 428 22.70 -8.14 -13.94
N PHE A 429 22.04 -9.23 -14.25
CA PHE A 429 22.62 -10.57 -14.37
C PHE A 429 23.26 -10.76 -15.78
N GLY A 430 22.49 -10.54 -16.85
CA GLY A 430 22.95 -10.79 -18.22
C GLY A 430 24.14 -9.93 -18.65
N ARG A 431 24.25 -8.69 -18.16
CA ARG A 431 25.41 -7.82 -18.47
C ARG A 431 26.73 -8.36 -17.94
N VAL A 432 26.72 -8.99 -16.75
CA VAL A 432 27.93 -9.57 -16.16
C VAL A 432 28.40 -10.76 -16.99
N ILE A 433 27.44 -11.61 -17.38
CA ILE A 433 27.74 -12.78 -18.24
C ILE A 433 28.27 -12.31 -19.61
N ASN A 434 27.61 -11.32 -20.21
CA ASN A 434 28.06 -10.74 -21.49
C ASN A 434 29.48 -10.19 -21.39
N ALA A 435 29.77 -9.40 -20.36
CA ALA A 435 31.10 -8.82 -20.16
C ALA A 435 32.17 -9.91 -20.02
N MET A 436 31.89 -10.98 -19.25
CA MET A 436 32.81 -12.09 -19.06
C MET A 436 33.05 -12.85 -20.37
N LEU A 437 32.00 -13.20 -21.11
CA LEU A 437 32.12 -13.92 -22.37
C LEU A 437 32.86 -13.10 -23.42
N THR A 438 32.55 -11.80 -23.50
CA THR A 438 33.21 -10.89 -24.43
C THR A 438 34.69 -10.70 -24.08
N ALA A 439 35.04 -10.58 -22.81
CA ALA A 439 36.44 -10.54 -22.36
C ALA A 439 37.22 -11.80 -22.72
N CYS A 440 36.55 -12.95 -22.77
CA CYS A 440 37.14 -14.21 -23.27
C CYS A 440 37.18 -14.32 -24.80
N GLY A 441 36.77 -13.27 -25.54
CA GLY A 441 36.79 -13.23 -26.99
C GLY A 441 35.58 -13.85 -27.70
N TYR A 442 34.57 -14.27 -26.97
CA TYR A 442 33.32 -14.75 -27.58
C TYR A 442 32.47 -13.61 -28.10
N LYS A 443 31.99 -13.73 -29.33
CA LYS A 443 31.00 -12.81 -29.87
C LYS A 443 29.58 -13.23 -29.42
N THR A 444 28.79 -12.28 -28.99
CA THR A 444 27.45 -12.50 -28.43
C THR A 444 26.39 -11.68 -29.14
N THR A 445 25.19 -12.25 -29.34
CA THR A 445 23.99 -11.52 -29.75
C THR A 445 23.12 -11.29 -28.50
N VAL A 446 23.06 -10.03 -28.06
CA VAL A 446 22.36 -9.66 -26.83
C VAL A 446 21.02 -9.02 -27.19
N ILE A 447 19.92 -9.51 -26.62
CA ILE A 447 18.57 -9.03 -26.86
C ILE A 447 17.97 -8.53 -25.54
N ASP A 448 17.46 -7.30 -25.52
CA ASP A 448 16.75 -6.74 -24.35
C ASP A 448 15.49 -5.99 -24.79
N HIS A 449 14.43 -6.11 -24.00
CA HIS A 449 13.14 -5.46 -24.26
C HIS A 449 13.09 -3.98 -23.84
N ASN A 450 14.08 -3.50 -23.09
CA ASN A 450 14.14 -2.14 -22.59
C ASN A 450 14.95 -1.25 -23.56
N ALA A 451 14.27 -0.45 -24.36
CA ALA A 451 14.89 0.45 -25.33
C ALA A 451 15.89 1.45 -24.71
N ALA A 452 15.62 1.93 -23.48
CA ALA A 452 16.52 2.85 -22.77
C ALA A 452 17.84 2.14 -22.37
N THR A 453 17.75 0.90 -21.91
CA THR A 453 18.89 0.05 -21.60
C THR A 453 19.73 -0.21 -22.83
N VAL A 454 19.10 -0.60 -23.95
CA VAL A 454 19.78 -0.83 -25.25
C VAL A 454 20.48 0.43 -25.73
N ALA A 455 19.79 1.58 -25.75
CA ALA A 455 20.38 2.84 -26.16
C ALA A 455 21.56 3.29 -25.27
N GLY A 456 21.46 3.00 -23.96
CA GLY A 456 22.52 3.25 -22.99
C GLY A 456 23.78 2.43 -23.30
N TYR A 457 23.63 1.10 -23.44
CA TYR A 457 24.77 0.20 -23.68
C TYR A 457 25.42 0.38 -25.04
N LYS A 458 24.67 0.74 -26.09
CA LYS A 458 25.26 1.15 -27.39
C LYS A 458 26.26 2.30 -27.25
N ARG A 459 26.02 3.25 -26.29
CA ARG A 459 26.98 4.35 -26.00
C ARG A 459 28.29 3.88 -25.36
N PHE A 460 28.24 2.72 -24.67
CA PHE A 460 29.44 2.08 -24.10
C PHE A 460 30.11 1.09 -25.08
N GLY A 461 29.67 1.05 -26.34
CA GLY A 461 30.25 0.18 -27.38
C GLY A 461 29.78 -1.29 -27.26
N VAL A 462 28.74 -1.58 -26.46
CA VAL A 462 28.19 -2.92 -26.35
C VAL A 462 27.05 -3.09 -27.36
N GLU A 463 27.20 -4.03 -28.29
CA GLU A 463 26.17 -4.37 -29.25
C GLU A 463 25.01 -5.09 -28.56
N THR A 464 23.91 -4.39 -28.43
CA THR A 464 22.66 -4.91 -27.84
C THR A 464 21.53 -4.57 -28.79
N TYR A 465 20.66 -5.57 -29.06
CA TYR A 465 19.53 -5.41 -29.97
C TYR A 465 18.25 -5.24 -29.17
N PHE A 466 17.42 -4.27 -29.59
CA PHE A 466 16.12 -4.04 -28.99
C PHE A 466 15.12 -5.08 -29.46
N GLY A 467 14.48 -5.77 -28.52
CA GLY A 467 13.37 -6.67 -28.81
C GLY A 467 13.00 -7.55 -27.62
N ASP A 468 11.80 -8.12 -27.70
CA ASP A 468 11.31 -9.08 -26.72
C ASP A 468 11.77 -10.50 -27.10
N ALA A 469 12.72 -11.05 -26.36
CA ALA A 469 13.28 -12.38 -26.61
C ALA A 469 12.26 -13.53 -26.43
N SER A 470 11.09 -13.30 -25.82
CA SER A 470 10.01 -14.29 -25.77
C SER A 470 9.29 -14.49 -27.11
N ARG A 471 9.56 -13.60 -28.09
CA ARG A 471 9.04 -13.74 -29.45
C ARG A 471 9.88 -14.70 -30.26
N GLN A 472 9.28 -15.79 -30.65
CA GLN A 472 9.93 -16.89 -31.37
C GLN A 472 10.64 -16.44 -32.65
N GLU A 473 10.01 -15.52 -33.41
CA GLU A 473 10.59 -15.00 -34.64
C GLU A 473 11.90 -14.26 -34.41
N LEU A 474 11.99 -13.51 -33.28
CA LEU A 474 13.20 -12.73 -32.97
C LEU A 474 14.37 -13.64 -32.60
N LEU A 475 14.13 -14.72 -31.86
CA LEU A 475 15.14 -15.72 -31.55
C LEU A 475 15.65 -16.45 -32.81
N LEU A 476 14.76 -16.75 -33.76
CA LEU A 476 15.16 -17.33 -35.07
C LEU A 476 16.01 -16.35 -35.87
N ILE A 477 15.65 -15.07 -35.94
CA ILE A 477 16.44 -14.02 -36.60
C ILE A 477 17.81 -13.87 -35.91
N ALA A 478 17.87 -14.00 -34.56
CA ALA A 478 19.10 -13.96 -33.80
C ALA A 478 20.02 -15.17 -34.04
N GLY A 479 19.56 -16.16 -34.80
CA GLY A 479 20.35 -17.35 -35.15
C GLY A 479 20.20 -18.53 -34.19
N LEU A 480 19.08 -18.67 -33.47
CA LEU A 480 18.84 -19.74 -32.49
C LEU A 480 19.07 -21.15 -33.07
N ALA A 481 18.68 -21.36 -34.34
CA ALA A 481 18.84 -22.68 -34.97
C ALA A 481 20.32 -23.12 -35.12
N GLU A 482 21.24 -22.18 -35.18
CA GLU A 482 22.68 -22.40 -35.36
C GLU A 482 23.50 -22.06 -34.11
N ALA A 483 22.87 -21.45 -33.09
CA ALA A 483 23.54 -21.04 -31.87
C ALA A 483 24.02 -22.26 -31.06
N ARG A 484 25.18 -22.10 -30.42
CA ARG A 484 25.78 -23.12 -29.53
C ARG A 484 25.36 -22.94 -28.08
N LEU A 485 25.09 -21.70 -27.69
CA LEU A 485 24.73 -21.34 -26.33
C LEU A 485 23.60 -20.31 -26.33
N LEU A 486 22.59 -20.55 -25.52
CA LEU A 486 21.57 -19.58 -25.13
C LEU A 486 21.66 -19.30 -23.63
N VAL A 487 21.78 -18.05 -23.26
CA VAL A 487 21.68 -17.60 -21.87
C VAL A 487 20.34 -16.92 -21.68
N VAL A 488 19.49 -17.47 -20.79
CA VAL A 488 18.19 -16.91 -20.43
C VAL A 488 18.34 -16.14 -19.11
N ALA A 489 18.47 -14.80 -19.21
CA ALA A 489 18.78 -13.90 -18.09
C ALA A 489 17.67 -12.86 -17.82
N ILE A 490 16.43 -13.23 -18.08
CA ILE A 490 15.24 -12.37 -17.89
C ILE A 490 14.59 -12.57 -16.54
N ASP A 491 13.94 -11.52 -16.02
CA ASP A 491 13.29 -11.54 -14.70
C ASP A 491 11.92 -12.24 -14.71
N ASN A 492 11.22 -12.20 -15.86
CA ASN A 492 9.87 -12.75 -15.96
C ASN A 492 9.90 -14.27 -16.11
N HIS A 493 9.30 -14.95 -15.13
CA HIS A 493 9.25 -16.41 -15.03
C HIS A 493 8.61 -17.08 -16.26
N GLU A 494 7.40 -16.65 -16.65
CA GLU A 494 6.70 -17.26 -17.80
C GLU A 494 7.46 -17.09 -19.12
N GLN A 495 8.09 -15.94 -19.29
CA GLN A 495 8.89 -15.67 -20.50
C GLN A 495 10.15 -16.53 -20.53
N ALA A 496 10.83 -16.71 -19.38
CA ALA A 496 12.00 -17.58 -19.27
C ALA A 496 11.65 -19.01 -19.66
N MET A 497 10.52 -19.54 -19.17
CA MET A 497 10.00 -20.85 -19.54
C MET A 497 9.76 -20.97 -21.04
N LYS A 498 8.99 -20.04 -21.63
CA LYS A 498 8.66 -20.02 -23.07
C LYS A 498 9.90 -19.97 -23.96
N ILE A 499 10.90 -19.18 -23.58
CA ILE A 499 12.18 -19.09 -24.31
C ILE A 499 12.91 -20.42 -24.26
N THR A 500 13.00 -21.02 -23.07
CA THR A 500 13.71 -22.30 -22.84
C THR A 500 13.08 -23.44 -23.61
N GLU A 501 11.76 -23.62 -23.52
CA GLU A 501 11.00 -24.63 -24.24
C GLU A 501 11.13 -24.47 -25.76
N PHE A 502 10.96 -23.23 -26.25
CA PHE A 502 11.08 -22.95 -27.66
C PHE A 502 12.49 -23.20 -28.18
N ALA A 503 13.51 -22.80 -27.42
CA ALA A 503 14.90 -23.00 -27.80
C ALA A 503 15.23 -24.49 -27.88
N ARG A 504 14.82 -25.28 -26.89
CA ARG A 504 15.04 -26.75 -26.87
C ARG A 504 14.32 -27.44 -28.04
N LYS A 505 13.10 -26.99 -28.35
CA LYS A 505 12.33 -27.54 -29.49
C LYS A 505 12.97 -27.18 -30.84
N THR A 506 13.50 -25.96 -30.96
CA THR A 506 14.05 -25.45 -32.25
C THR A 506 15.44 -25.99 -32.53
N ASN A 507 16.29 -26.08 -31.51
CA ASN A 507 17.65 -26.58 -31.60
C ASN A 507 17.93 -27.54 -30.44
N PRO A 508 17.67 -28.85 -30.62
CA PRO A 508 17.86 -29.84 -29.54
C PRO A 508 19.30 -29.94 -29.01
N GLY A 509 20.29 -29.54 -29.80
CA GLY A 509 21.71 -29.58 -29.43
C GLY A 509 22.24 -28.32 -28.74
N ILE A 510 21.44 -27.25 -28.65
CA ILE A 510 21.88 -26.00 -28.01
C ILE A 510 22.11 -26.21 -26.51
N LYS A 511 23.17 -25.60 -25.98
CA LYS A 511 23.33 -25.48 -24.53
C LYS A 511 22.52 -24.31 -23.99
N ILE A 512 21.70 -24.56 -22.98
CA ILE A 512 20.82 -23.54 -22.37
C ILE A 512 21.23 -23.33 -20.94
N VAL A 513 21.72 -22.14 -20.61
CA VAL A 513 22.01 -21.67 -19.26
C VAL A 513 20.93 -20.71 -18.84
N ALA A 514 20.15 -21.06 -17.83
CA ALA A 514 19.04 -20.24 -17.38
C ALA A 514 19.25 -19.69 -15.96
N ARG A 515 18.86 -18.44 -15.75
CA ARG A 515 18.77 -17.84 -14.44
C ARG A 515 17.46 -18.23 -13.78
N SER A 516 17.49 -18.65 -12.51
CA SER A 516 16.30 -18.84 -11.67
C SER A 516 16.31 -17.91 -10.46
N TYR A 517 15.14 -17.56 -9.99
CA TYR A 517 14.94 -16.75 -8.79
C TYR A 517 14.90 -17.62 -7.52
N ASP A 518 14.17 -18.75 -7.59
CA ASP A 518 13.94 -19.67 -6.47
C ASP A 518 14.06 -21.15 -6.87
N ALA A 519 13.77 -22.03 -5.92
CA ALA A 519 13.86 -23.48 -6.11
C ALA A 519 12.78 -23.99 -7.09
N GLN A 520 11.56 -23.46 -7.00
CA GLN A 520 10.45 -23.88 -7.87
C GLN A 520 10.76 -23.59 -9.33
N GLN A 521 11.17 -22.37 -9.62
CA GLN A 521 11.58 -21.97 -10.99
C GLN A 521 12.76 -22.83 -11.49
N THR A 522 13.66 -23.24 -10.59
CA THR A 522 14.76 -24.14 -10.97
C THR A 522 14.21 -25.49 -11.47
N TYR A 523 13.23 -26.07 -10.78
CA TYR A 523 12.63 -27.33 -11.19
C TYR A 523 11.88 -27.21 -12.52
N GLU A 524 11.13 -26.13 -12.69
CA GLU A 524 10.38 -25.88 -13.91
C GLU A 524 11.29 -25.65 -15.12
N LEU A 525 12.36 -24.85 -14.98
CA LEU A 525 13.36 -24.65 -16.04
C LEU A 525 14.10 -25.95 -16.41
N TYR A 526 14.33 -26.83 -15.43
CA TYR A 526 14.88 -28.15 -15.71
C TYR A 526 13.95 -28.97 -16.62
N HIS A 527 12.65 -29.00 -16.31
CA HIS A 527 11.64 -29.67 -17.15
C HIS A 527 11.44 -28.99 -18.51
N ALA A 528 11.61 -27.69 -18.61
CA ALA A 528 11.62 -26.95 -19.86
C ALA A 528 12.83 -27.26 -20.75
N GLY A 529 13.84 -27.95 -20.22
CA GLY A 529 15.00 -28.41 -20.95
C GLY A 529 16.23 -27.51 -20.85
N ALA A 530 16.38 -26.72 -19.78
CA ALA A 530 17.64 -26.03 -19.48
C ALA A 530 18.72 -27.04 -19.07
N ASP A 531 19.95 -26.88 -19.59
CA ASP A 531 21.09 -27.73 -19.25
C ASP A 531 21.72 -27.32 -17.91
N GLU A 532 21.88 -26.02 -17.69
CA GLU A 532 22.43 -25.46 -16.46
C GLU A 532 21.52 -24.36 -15.94
N ILE A 533 21.26 -24.38 -14.64
CA ILE A 533 20.40 -23.40 -14.00
C ILE A 533 21.16 -22.77 -12.83
N VAL A 534 21.25 -21.45 -12.85
CA VAL A 534 21.96 -20.66 -11.84
C VAL A 534 20.95 -19.84 -11.05
N ARG A 535 20.87 -20.11 -9.75
CA ARG A 535 20.03 -19.29 -8.85
C ARG A 535 20.70 -17.96 -8.57
N GLU A 536 20.01 -16.85 -8.86
CA GLU A 536 20.57 -15.49 -8.84
C GLU A 536 21.30 -15.13 -7.54
N ASN A 537 20.73 -15.50 -6.40
CA ASN A 537 21.23 -15.09 -5.10
C ASN A 537 22.01 -16.20 -4.36
N PHE A 538 22.03 -17.44 -4.86
CA PHE A 538 22.55 -18.58 -4.12
C PHE A 538 24.06 -18.49 -3.87
N ASP A 539 24.83 -18.17 -4.90
CA ASP A 539 26.29 -18.06 -4.78
C ASP A 539 26.70 -16.94 -3.83
N SER A 540 26.04 -15.79 -3.93
CA SER A 540 26.28 -14.66 -3.03
C SER A 540 25.83 -14.97 -1.59
N ALA A 541 24.72 -15.70 -1.41
CA ALA A 541 24.24 -16.12 -0.09
C ALA A 541 25.21 -17.12 0.57
N VAL A 542 25.72 -18.10 -0.18
CA VAL A 542 26.74 -19.03 0.33
C VAL A 542 28.03 -18.28 0.72
N ARG A 543 28.47 -17.32 -0.10
CA ARG A 543 29.60 -16.46 0.23
C ARG A 543 29.35 -15.65 1.51
N CYS A 544 28.16 -15.08 1.65
CA CYS A 544 27.75 -14.39 2.87
C CYS A 544 27.79 -15.34 4.08
N GLY A 545 27.26 -16.58 3.94
CA GLY A 545 27.30 -17.60 4.98
C GLY A 545 28.72 -17.99 5.41
N LYS A 546 29.67 -18.12 4.46
CA LYS A 546 31.08 -18.35 4.78
C LYS A 546 31.66 -17.24 5.66
N ARG A 547 31.39 -15.98 5.28
CA ARG A 547 31.83 -14.82 6.08
C ARG A 547 31.17 -14.80 7.44
N ALA A 548 29.89 -15.18 7.47
CA ALA A 548 29.16 -15.37 8.69
C ALA A 548 29.88 -16.34 9.61
N LEU A 549 30.26 -17.48 9.21
CA LEU A 549 31.00 -18.45 10.01
C LEU A 549 32.36 -17.93 10.50
N GLU A 550 33.08 -17.19 9.69
CA GLU A 550 34.34 -16.54 10.06
C GLU A 550 34.17 -15.58 11.23
N CYS A 551 33.14 -14.77 11.18
CA CYS A 551 32.85 -13.82 12.25
C CYS A 551 32.43 -14.46 13.56
N LEU A 552 31.89 -15.66 13.52
CA LEU A 552 31.62 -16.48 14.68
C LEU A 552 32.86 -17.11 15.28
N GLY A 553 34.03 -16.78 14.73
CA GLY A 553 35.30 -17.31 15.18
C GLY A 553 35.73 -18.60 14.48
N MET A 554 35.02 -19.06 13.42
CA MET A 554 35.46 -20.20 12.64
C MET A 554 36.68 -19.81 11.81
N PRO A 555 37.75 -20.62 11.78
CA PRO A 555 38.91 -20.37 10.92
C PRO A 555 38.49 -20.26 9.45
N LYS A 556 39.02 -19.29 8.71
CA LYS A 556 38.68 -18.97 7.31
C LYS A 556 38.71 -20.23 6.41
N LEU A 557 39.76 -21.04 6.53
CA LEU A 557 39.87 -22.27 5.75
C LEU A 557 38.70 -23.23 6.01
N LYS A 558 38.26 -23.35 7.27
CA LYS A 558 37.17 -24.21 7.68
C LYS A 558 35.81 -23.69 7.22
N ALA A 559 35.59 -22.38 7.30
CA ALA A 559 34.41 -21.72 6.76
C ALA A 559 34.30 -21.92 5.24
N GLU A 560 35.43 -21.88 4.53
CA GLU A 560 35.49 -22.19 3.09
C GLU A 560 35.14 -23.66 2.81
N GLU A 561 35.67 -24.61 3.57
CA GLU A 561 35.35 -26.05 3.43
C GLU A 561 33.87 -26.34 3.67
N VAL A 562 33.29 -25.79 4.75
CA VAL A 562 31.87 -25.93 5.08
C VAL A 562 31.00 -25.32 3.96
N GLY A 563 31.33 -24.11 3.53
CA GLY A 563 30.57 -23.44 2.48
C GLY A 563 30.66 -24.16 1.13
N ASN A 564 31.81 -24.71 0.78
CA ASN A 564 31.98 -25.50 -0.43
C ASN A 564 31.21 -26.84 -0.37
N LEU A 565 31.26 -27.52 0.77
CA LEU A 565 30.47 -28.74 1.01
C LEU A 565 28.97 -28.45 0.86
N TYR A 566 28.49 -27.37 1.53
CA TYR A 566 27.09 -26.94 1.42
C TYR A 566 26.70 -26.61 -0.03
N PHE A 567 27.55 -25.89 -0.75
CA PHE A 567 27.32 -25.53 -2.14
C PHE A 567 27.12 -26.75 -3.03
N HIS A 568 28.05 -27.72 -2.95
CA HIS A 568 27.97 -28.92 -3.77
C HIS A 568 26.80 -29.83 -3.39
N ARG A 569 26.54 -29.99 -2.10
CA ARG A 569 25.41 -30.80 -1.62
C ARG A 569 24.08 -30.19 -2.04
N ASN A 570 23.93 -28.86 -1.91
CA ASN A 570 22.71 -28.18 -2.33
C ASN A 570 22.47 -28.32 -3.84
N ARG A 571 23.50 -28.20 -4.68
CA ARG A 571 23.36 -28.45 -6.14
C ARG A 571 22.93 -29.89 -6.41
N HIS A 572 23.52 -30.85 -5.73
CA HIS A 572 23.14 -32.25 -5.86
C HIS A 572 21.68 -32.49 -5.46
N GLY A 573 21.27 -32.00 -4.29
CA GLY A 573 19.91 -32.10 -3.80
C GLY A 573 18.88 -31.43 -4.73
N MET A 574 19.21 -30.26 -5.29
CA MET A 574 18.37 -29.59 -6.29
C MET A 574 18.19 -30.42 -7.56
N ALA A 575 19.25 -31.08 -8.05
CA ALA A 575 19.18 -31.94 -9.23
C ALA A 575 18.30 -33.19 -8.98
N MET A 576 18.37 -33.76 -7.77
CA MET A 576 17.53 -34.90 -7.37
C MET A 576 16.07 -34.46 -7.21
N ALA A 577 15.84 -33.34 -6.56
CA ALA A 577 14.52 -32.75 -6.35
C ALA A 577 13.82 -32.35 -7.67
N ALA A 578 14.59 -31.81 -8.64
CA ALA A 578 14.06 -31.46 -9.95
C ALA A 578 13.51 -32.68 -10.72
N LYS A 579 14.13 -33.86 -10.55
CA LYS A 579 13.63 -35.11 -11.17
C LYS A 579 12.32 -35.60 -10.56
N ALA A 580 12.09 -35.30 -9.28
CA ALA A 580 10.89 -35.72 -8.55
C ALA A 580 9.79 -34.64 -8.56
N TYR A 581 10.07 -33.45 -9.11
CA TYR A 581 9.11 -32.39 -9.20
C TYR A 581 8.04 -32.70 -10.26
N ASP A 582 6.78 -32.57 -9.87
CA ASP A 582 5.63 -32.69 -10.76
C ASP A 582 4.91 -31.34 -10.86
N PRO A 583 4.89 -30.69 -12.04
CA PRO A 583 4.23 -29.39 -12.22
C PRO A 583 2.72 -29.39 -11.92
N SER A 584 2.08 -30.54 -11.93
CA SER A 584 0.64 -30.68 -11.64
C SER A 584 0.31 -30.69 -10.15
N ILE A 585 1.31 -30.89 -9.29
CA ILE A 585 1.16 -30.99 -7.83
C ILE A 585 1.88 -29.82 -7.18
N GLY A 586 1.22 -29.14 -6.24
CA GLY A 586 1.85 -28.05 -5.50
C GLY A 586 3.15 -28.49 -4.82
N MET A 587 4.19 -27.66 -4.88
CA MET A 587 5.52 -27.97 -4.34
C MET A 587 5.49 -28.52 -2.90
N PHE A 588 4.62 -27.97 -2.05
CA PHE A 588 4.45 -28.38 -0.65
C PHE A 588 3.49 -29.57 -0.46
N GLU A 589 2.86 -30.04 -1.53
CA GLU A 589 1.96 -31.20 -1.53
C GLU A 589 2.63 -32.44 -2.15
N ASN A 590 3.73 -32.27 -2.86
CA ASN A 590 4.50 -33.36 -3.48
C ASN A 590 5.33 -34.09 -2.44
N LYS A 591 4.82 -35.22 -1.94
CA LYS A 591 5.46 -36.05 -0.89
C LYS A 591 6.83 -36.53 -1.29
N ALA A 592 7.02 -37.01 -2.54
CA ALA A 592 8.31 -37.49 -3.02
C ALA A 592 9.38 -36.40 -3.03
N LEU A 593 9.00 -35.18 -3.46
CA LEU A 593 9.87 -34.00 -3.42
C LEU A 593 10.27 -33.66 -1.97
N ILE A 594 9.29 -33.63 -1.06
CA ILE A 594 9.51 -33.32 0.37
C ILE A 594 10.47 -34.33 1.01
N GLU A 595 10.29 -35.61 0.75
CA GLU A 595 11.18 -36.69 1.28
C GLU A 595 12.61 -36.51 0.78
N ILE A 596 12.81 -36.24 -0.52
CA ILE A 596 14.15 -36.02 -1.08
C ILE A 596 14.80 -34.79 -0.46
N VAL A 597 14.10 -33.67 -0.38
CA VAL A 597 14.64 -32.44 0.20
C VAL A 597 15.01 -32.63 1.67
N ARG A 598 14.19 -33.33 2.46
CA ARG A 598 14.48 -33.64 3.87
C ARG A 598 15.68 -34.54 4.02
N ALA A 599 15.79 -35.60 3.20
CA ALA A 599 16.92 -36.51 3.22
C ALA A 599 18.23 -35.81 2.88
N GLU A 600 18.23 -34.95 1.85
CA GLU A 600 19.40 -34.16 1.45
C GLU A 600 19.81 -33.12 2.49
N MET A 601 18.85 -32.46 3.15
CA MET A 601 19.13 -31.55 4.26
C MET A 601 19.78 -32.29 5.44
N ALA A 602 19.22 -33.43 5.86
CA ALA A 602 19.75 -34.21 6.96
C ALA A 602 21.17 -34.78 6.66
N GLU A 603 21.39 -35.23 5.44
CA GLU A 603 22.71 -35.72 5.01
C GLU A 603 23.74 -34.58 4.93
N THR A 604 23.33 -33.39 4.45
CA THR A 604 24.19 -32.22 4.42
C THR A 604 24.60 -31.80 5.85
N GLU A 605 23.66 -31.78 6.77
CA GLU A 605 23.92 -31.49 8.17
C GLU A 605 24.86 -32.52 8.81
N ARG A 606 24.63 -33.79 8.56
CA ARG A 606 25.49 -34.88 9.03
C ARG A 606 26.92 -34.71 8.56
N LEU A 607 27.12 -34.44 7.27
CA LEU A 607 28.45 -34.27 6.69
C LEU A 607 29.15 -33.00 7.22
N ILE A 608 28.44 -31.92 7.41
CA ILE A 608 29.00 -30.71 8.02
C ILE A 608 29.40 -30.99 9.47
N ARG A 609 28.59 -31.68 10.26
CA ARG A 609 28.94 -32.07 11.63
C ARG A 609 30.18 -32.96 11.67
N GLN A 610 30.30 -33.94 10.77
CA GLN A 610 31.51 -34.77 10.67
C GLN A 610 32.73 -33.90 10.34
N LEU A 611 32.64 -33.03 9.37
CA LEU A 611 33.69 -32.08 8.99
C LEU A 611 34.14 -31.20 10.16
N LEU A 612 33.24 -30.86 11.06
CA LEU A 612 33.53 -30.05 12.24
C LEU A 612 34.12 -30.86 13.39
N HIS A 613 33.76 -32.15 13.53
CA HIS A 613 34.26 -33.04 14.59
C HIS A 613 35.69 -33.55 14.34
N ASP A 614 36.09 -33.75 13.11
CA ASP A 614 37.43 -34.25 12.75
C ASP A 614 38.58 -33.30 13.12
N GLN A 615 38.27 -32.08 13.50
CA GLN A 615 39.21 -31.11 14.08
C GLN A 615 38.53 -30.35 15.22
N ALA A 616 39.03 -30.48 16.45
CA ALA A 616 38.48 -29.78 17.61
C ALA A 616 38.53 -28.24 17.41
N ILE A 617 37.40 -27.66 17.08
CA ILE A 617 37.21 -26.21 17.01
C ILE A 617 36.82 -25.75 18.40
N SER A 618 37.68 -24.98 19.08
CA SER A 618 37.31 -24.31 20.34
C SER A 618 36.48 -23.08 20.03
N TRP A 619 35.18 -23.19 20.20
CA TRP A 619 34.28 -22.02 20.14
C TRP A 619 34.47 -21.15 21.40
N PRO A 620 34.33 -19.81 21.30
CA PRO A 620 34.18 -18.94 22.46
C PRO A 620 33.00 -19.45 23.29
N LYS A 621 33.15 -19.56 24.64
CA LYS A 621 32.13 -20.16 25.52
C LYS A 621 30.79 -19.45 25.47
N ASP A 622 30.80 -18.15 25.28
CA ASP A 622 29.64 -17.28 25.12
C ASP A 622 28.85 -17.49 23.82
N MET A 623 29.47 -18.06 22.79
CA MET A 623 28.79 -18.40 21.53
C MET A 623 28.29 -19.85 21.47
N ALA A 624 28.82 -20.76 22.30
CA ALA A 624 28.39 -22.14 22.33
C ALA A 624 26.99 -22.32 22.95
N GLU A 625 26.60 -21.47 23.88
CA GLU A 625 25.29 -21.52 24.54
C GLU A 625 24.15 -20.96 23.65
N THR A 626 24.44 -20.03 22.73
CA THR A 626 23.45 -19.48 21.79
C THR A 626 23.16 -20.39 20.59
N THR A 627 24.02 -21.38 20.32
CA THR A 627 23.84 -22.32 19.19
C THR A 627 22.79 -23.40 19.45
N THR A 628 22.32 -23.54 20.68
CA THR A 628 21.35 -24.59 21.06
C THR A 628 19.89 -24.10 21.03
N GLU A 629 19.63 -22.81 21.03
CA GLU A 629 18.27 -22.29 21.10
C GLU A 629 17.78 -21.48 19.88
N HIS A 630 18.63 -20.77 19.14
CA HIS A 630 18.20 -20.02 17.94
C HIS A 630 19.37 -19.85 16.96
N GLY A 631 19.21 -20.33 15.74
CA GLY A 631 20.26 -20.40 14.71
C GLY A 631 20.62 -19.08 14.01
N ASP A 632 20.76 -17.96 14.72
CA ASP A 632 21.15 -16.69 14.09
C ASP A 632 22.35 -16.05 14.79
N MET A 633 23.37 -15.80 14.05
CA MET A 633 24.63 -15.26 14.51
C MET A 633 25.22 -14.13 13.66
N ASN A 634 26.00 -13.27 14.25
CA ASN A 634 26.47 -11.99 13.72
C ASN A 634 27.98 -11.88 13.42
N MET A 635 28.38 -11.24 12.35
CA MET A 635 29.71 -11.34 11.76
C MET A 635 30.34 -10.10 11.16
N GLN A 636 31.67 -9.89 11.34
CA GLN A 636 32.47 -8.83 10.73
C GLN A 636 33.82 -9.34 10.20
N GLU A 637 34.25 -8.98 9.04
CA GLU A 637 35.61 -9.20 8.55
C GLU A 637 36.54 -8.08 8.99
N PRO A 638 37.75 -8.38 9.44
CA PRO A 638 38.78 -7.37 9.47
C PRO A 638 39.08 -6.96 8.03
N VAL A 639 38.92 -5.67 7.74
CA VAL A 639 39.36 -5.08 6.47
C VAL A 639 40.88 -5.20 6.45
N GLU A 640 41.41 -6.21 5.77
CA GLU A 640 42.81 -6.19 5.39
C GLU A 640 42.99 -5.07 4.39
N GLY A 641 43.63 -3.98 4.82
CA GLY A 641 44.08 -2.94 3.95
C GLY A 641 45.18 -3.47 3.03
N GLY A 642 44.94 -3.29 1.73
CA GLY A 642 45.88 -3.55 0.65
C GLY A 642 45.31 -3.01 -0.64
#